data_8231724d83b78efedcf27610d7cf8a4a
#
_entry.id   8231724d83b78efedcf27610d7cf8a4a
#
_cell.length_a   1.000
_cell.length_b   1.000
_cell.length_c   1.000
_cell.angle_alpha   90.00
_cell.angle_beta   90.00
_cell.angle_gamma   90.00
#
_symmetry.space_group_name_H-M   'P 1'
#
loop_
_entity.id
_entity.type
_entity.pdbx_description
1 polymer ?
#
loop_
_entity_poly.entity_id
_entity_poly.type
_entity_poly.pdbx_seq_one_letter_code
_entity_poly.pdbx_strand_id
1 'polypeptide(L)'
;MSAPRAVRWIIPAALVVVWLAIGGALGPYAGKLGEVTSNDQSSFLPSSAESTRALEQQAAFEPDQTIPAIVVWEARDGSITAGQRAAAGQALESLRGAPFIAGTPSPVIPSQDGAALSGVVQVQSDVGDEIPPVIDRIRESAERVPGTSVQVGGPAAIQADFSDAFAGIDTLLVLVALGVVLVILLLVYRSVLLPLLIIVGSILALGFASAIAYYLAETDLVTVDGQVQGILSILVIGATTDYALLLSARFREELTLGTDRLNAVWTAWRRSAGAILASGGTVAAGLLALLLSDLSNNRALGPVGALGIGCALLSALTYLPAVLVIFGRAAYWPTRPHPERPDASRHAVWERVARLIDHHPRRIWAACLIVLLAGAAFMPTLRTEGVPLSETFVGEASSVTAQEVLDEHFPGGSGNPAIVITDASALRPVLAAAQRTEGVSGVRPRTGEGGQPVVVDGRALAEVTLSSAADSDAARRAVDRLRGNVHGVAGADALVGGYTAQQVDTQAAAQRDRKVIIPVVLAIIIVILVALLRSVAMPVLLVATVALNYLATLGVAALVFRHVLGFTGTDPSVALYGFVFLVALGVDYNIFLMTRAREESLRHGVRRGVLEGLTVTGGVITSAGVVLAATFTALVVIPLSFLVQIAFIVAFGVLMDTLLVRSLLVPALVRDAGPVVWWPGVLYRRGRDADKAEVKAREKAGRR
;
A
#
# COMPACT_ATOMS: atom_id res chain seq x y z
N MET A 1 -28.64 -33.97 -23.99
CA MET A 1 -29.86 -33.12 -24.07
C MET A 1 -29.42 -31.67 -24.26
N SER A 2 -29.57 -31.10 -25.45
CA SER A 2 -29.22 -29.72 -25.76
C SER A 2 -30.27 -28.79 -25.15
N ALA A 3 -29.91 -28.00 -24.17
CA ALA A 3 -30.80 -26.96 -23.63
C ALA A 3 -31.32 -26.05 -24.76
N PRO A 4 -32.58 -25.62 -24.71
CA PRO A 4 -33.19 -24.79 -25.76
C PRO A 4 -32.36 -23.53 -25.98
N ARG A 5 -32.25 -23.09 -27.24
CA ARG A 5 -31.42 -21.90 -27.61
C ARG A 5 -31.74 -20.67 -26.76
N ALA A 6 -32.98 -20.48 -26.34
CA ALA A 6 -33.39 -19.38 -25.47
C ALA A 6 -32.71 -19.40 -24.09
N VAL A 7 -32.59 -20.56 -23.42
CA VAL A 7 -31.97 -20.70 -22.08
C VAL A 7 -30.48 -20.34 -22.11
N ARG A 8 -29.79 -20.56 -23.22
CA ARG A 8 -28.37 -20.25 -23.41
C ARG A 8 -28.06 -18.75 -23.39
N TRP A 9 -29.06 -17.89 -23.66
CA TRP A 9 -28.91 -16.43 -23.62
C TRP A 9 -29.47 -15.79 -22.35
N ILE A 10 -30.44 -16.43 -21.71
CA ILE A 10 -31.09 -15.91 -20.51
C ILE A 10 -30.11 -15.80 -19.36
N ILE A 11 -29.29 -16.83 -19.13
CA ILE A 11 -28.32 -16.83 -18.01
C ILE A 11 -27.25 -15.71 -18.14
N PRO A 12 -26.57 -15.56 -19.30
CA PRO A 12 -25.64 -14.44 -19.48
C PRO A 12 -26.29 -13.07 -19.35
N ALA A 13 -27.49 -12.89 -19.96
CA ALA A 13 -28.23 -11.64 -19.87
C ALA A 13 -28.66 -11.33 -18.43
N ALA A 14 -29.18 -12.32 -17.70
CA ALA A 14 -29.55 -12.18 -16.30
C ALA A 14 -28.35 -11.81 -15.43
N LEU A 15 -27.18 -12.44 -15.62
CA LEU A 15 -25.94 -12.09 -14.89
C LEU A 15 -25.51 -10.64 -15.14
N VAL A 16 -25.56 -10.17 -16.39
CA VAL A 16 -25.23 -8.76 -16.70
C VAL A 16 -26.25 -7.82 -16.04
N VAL A 17 -27.54 -8.13 -16.08
CA VAL A 17 -28.58 -7.32 -15.43
C VAL A 17 -28.35 -7.28 -13.90
N VAL A 18 -28.05 -8.42 -13.29
CA VAL A 18 -27.73 -8.50 -11.84
C VAL A 18 -26.54 -7.61 -11.50
N TRP A 19 -25.45 -7.68 -12.28
CA TRP A 19 -24.27 -6.83 -12.05
C TRP A 19 -24.57 -5.35 -12.25
N LEU A 20 -25.35 -4.99 -13.26
CA LEU A 20 -25.78 -3.59 -13.47
C LEU A 20 -26.71 -3.12 -12.34
N ALA A 21 -27.58 -3.98 -11.83
CA ALA A 21 -28.43 -3.67 -10.68
C ALA A 21 -27.58 -3.48 -9.40
N ILE A 22 -26.59 -4.36 -9.16
CA ILE A 22 -25.61 -4.21 -8.07
C ILE A 22 -24.88 -2.86 -8.21
N GLY A 23 -24.33 -2.56 -9.40
CA GLY A 23 -23.62 -1.30 -9.63
C GLY A 23 -24.53 -0.07 -9.50
N GLY A 24 -25.77 -0.13 -9.95
CA GLY A 24 -26.72 0.96 -9.80
C GLY A 24 -27.17 1.20 -8.35
N ALA A 25 -27.39 0.11 -7.59
CA ALA A 25 -27.83 0.20 -6.19
C ALA A 25 -26.67 0.50 -5.22
N LEU A 26 -25.51 -0.09 -5.46
CA LEU A 26 -24.36 -0.04 -4.53
C LEU A 26 -23.26 0.93 -4.98
N GLY A 27 -23.25 1.36 -6.26
CA GLY A 27 -22.27 2.33 -6.77
C GLY A 27 -22.15 3.61 -5.96
N PRO A 28 -23.27 4.24 -5.51
CA PRO A 28 -23.20 5.44 -4.67
C PRO A 28 -22.44 5.28 -3.35
N TYR A 29 -22.35 4.05 -2.81
CA TYR A 29 -21.58 3.79 -1.58
C TYR A 29 -20.07 3.92 -1.78
N ALA A 30 -19.58 3.85 -3.01
CA ALA A 30 -18.17 4.14 -3.28
C ALA A 30 -17.80 5.60 -2.92
N GLY A 31 -18.71 6.56 -3.17
CA GLY A 31 -18.53 7.95 -2.74
C GLY A 31 -18.80 8.17 -1.24
N LYS A 32 -19.66 7.35 -0.64
CA LYS A 32 -19.98 7.45 0.79
C LYS A 32 -18.93 6.80 1.69
N LEU A 33 -18.04 5.97 1.16
CA LEU A 33 -16.98 5.36 1.95
C LEU A 33 -16.11 6.44 2.62
N GLY A 34 -15.86 7.57 1.94
CA GLY A 34 -15.17 8.72 2.51
C GLY A 34 -15.86 9.35 3.74
N GLU A 35 -17.19 9.25 3.85
CA GLU A 35 -17.96 9.80 4.99
C GLU A 35 -17.73 9.00 6.30
N VAL A 36 -17.31 7.72 6.19
CA VAL A 36 -17.04 6.84 7.33
C VAL A 36 -15.55 6.54 7.51
N THR A 37 -14.67 7.18 6.72
CA THR A 37 -13.22 7.05 6.90
C THR A 37 -12.76 7.92 8.06
N SER A 38 -11.91 7.33 8.93
CA SER A 38 -11.25 8.06 10.00
C SER A 38 -9.78 8.23 9.64
N ASN A 39 -9.37 9.47 9.42
CA ASN A 39 -7.97 9.84 9.21
C ASN A 39 -7.32 10.35 10.51
N ASP A 40 -7.89 9.99 11.66
CA ASP A 40 -7.34 10.34 12.96
C ASP A 40 -5.98 9.69 13.18
N GLN A 41 -5.11 10.38 13.91
CA GLN A 41 -3.76 9.90 14.21
C GLN A 41 -3.76 8.52 14.91
N SER A 42 -4.77 8.22 15.72
CA SER A 42 -4.96 6.93 16.39
C SER A 42 -5.13 5.75 15.42
N SER A 43 -5.71 5.99 14.23
CA SER A 43 -5.94 4.97 13.20
C SER A 43 -4.64 4.38 12.64
N PHE A 44 -3.52 5.10 12.77
CA PHE A 44 -2.21 4.67 12.28
C PHE A 44 -1.31 4.08 13.37
N LEU A 45 -1.72 4.14 14.64
CA LEU A 45 -0.89 3.72 15.76
C LEU A 45 -1.00 2.23 16.07
N PRO A 46 0.05 1.63 16.69
CA PRO A 46 -0.02 0.27 17.18
C PRO A 46 -1.01 0.18 18.35
N SER A 47 -1.96 -0.74 18.28
CA SER A 47 -3.03 -0.89 19.29
C SER A 47 -2.51 -1.24 20.70
N SER A 48 -1.33 -1.86 20.79
CA SER A 48 -0.73 -2.30 22.07
C SER A 48 0.32 -1.34 22.63
N ALA A 49 0.66 -0.26 21.91
CA ALA A 49 1.77 0.61 22.25
C ALA A 49 1.52 1.47 23.48
N GLU A 50 2.61 1.84 24.16
CA GLU A 50 2.57 2.75 25.29
C GLU A 50 2.07 4.14 24.88
N SER A 51 2.54 4.65 23.75
CA SER A 51 2.11 5.95 23.23
C SER A 51 0.62 6.01 22.88
N THR A 52 0.04 4.88 22.44
CA THR A 52 -1.41 4.78 22.18
C THR A 52 -2.20 4.86 23.49
N ARG A 53 -1.78 4.10 24.51
CA ARG A 53 -2.39 4.18 25.84
C ARG A 53 -2.24 5.55 26.49
N ALA A 54 -1.09 6.20 26.28
CA ALA A 54 -0.88 7.56 26.74
C ALA A 54 -1.83 8.55 26.04
N LEU A 55 -2.05 8.41 24.73
CA LEU A 55 -2.98 9.23 23.96
C LEU A 55 -4.43 9.04 24.46
N GLU A 56 -4.86 7.79 24.71
CA GLU A 56 -6.20 7.50 25.26
C GLU A 56 -6.40 8.14 26.65
N GLN A 57 -5.39 8.08 27.51
CA GLN A 57 -5.47 8.70 28.83
C GLN A 57 -5.35 10.22 28.76
N GLN A 58 -4.61 10.77 27.80
CA GLN A 58 -4.52 12.22 27.59
C GLN A 58 -5.89 12.84 27.31
N ALA A 59 -6.75 12.15 26.57
CA ALA A 59 -8.12 12.61 26.26
C ALA A 59 -8.93 12.94 27.53
N ALA A 60 -8.70 12.26 28.66
CA ALA A 60 -9.38 12.55 29.92
C ALA A 60 -8.95 13.93 30.52
N PHE A 61 -7.76 14.41 30.19
CA PHE A 61 -7.28 15.73 30.63
C PHE A 61 -7.75 16.87 29.74
N GLU A 62 -8.40 16.56 28.62
CA GLU A 62 -8.94 17.50 27.64
C GLU A 62 -10.45 17.27 27.48
N PRO A 63 -11.26 17.75 28.46
CA PRO A 63 -12.71 17.49 28.49
C PRO A 63 -13.43 17.98 27.23
N ASP A 64 -12.87 18.99 26.55
CA ASP A 64 -13.43 19.53 25.33
C ASP A 64 -12.91 18.81 24.05
N GLN A 65 -12.14 17.72 24.21
CA GLN A 65 -11.52 16.97 23.11
C GLN A 65 -10.96 17.90 22.01
N THR A 66 -9.92 18.63 22.37
CA THR A 66 -9.32 19.62 21.47
C THR A 66 -7.96 19.20 20.96
N ILE A 67 -7.64 19.66 19.74
CA ILE A 67 -6.33 19.51 19.11
C ILE A 67 -5.73 20.90 18.86
N PRO A 68 -4.44 21.14 19.18
CA PRO A 68 -3.84 22.45 19.02
C PRO A 68 -3.51 22.77 17.56
N ALA A 69 -3.91 23.97 17.11
CA ALA A 69 -3.37 24.65 15.95
C ALA A 69 -2.35 25.70 16.41
N ILE A 70 -1.14 25.65 15.87
CA ILE A 70 -0.04 26.53 16.23
C ILE A 70 0.10 27.58 15.14
N VAL A 71 -0.20 28.83 15.44
CA VAL A 71 -0.02 29.95 14.52
C VAL A 71 1.37 30.53 14.70
N VAL A 72 2.12 30.66 13.63
CA VAL A 72 3.47 31.23 13.63
C VAL A 72 3.51 32.43 12.70
N TRP A 73 4.04 33.54 13.20
CA TRP A 73 4.32 34.75 12.43
C TRP A 73 5.82 34.95 12.37
N GLU A 74 6.36 35.13 11.21
CA GLU A 74 7.75 35.45 10.96
C GLU A 74 7.88 36.88 10.41
N ALA A 75 8.79 37.69 10.94
CA ALA A 75 8.96 39.06 10.49
C ALA A 75 9.66 39.10 9.13
N ARG A 76 9.07 39.78 8.14
CA ARG A 76 9.70 39.99 6.83
C ARG A 76 10.98 40.86 6.90
N ASP A 77 11.06 41.75 7.91
CA ASP A 77 12.17 42.66 8.13
C ASP A 77 13.15 42.17 9.21
N GLY A 78 13.08 40.85 9.56
CA GLY A 78 14.01 40.17 10.46
C GLY A 78 13.78 40.39 11.96
N SER A 79 12.85 41.24 12.38
CA SER A 79 12.50 41.44 13.81
C SER A 79 11.05 41.82 14.01
N ILE A 80 10.42 41.24 15.03
CA ILE A 80 9.05 41.49 15.43
C ILE A 80 8.97 42.80 16.22
N THR A 81 8.11 43.69 15.77
CA THR A 81 7.78 44.96 16.47
C THR A 81 6.73 44.75 17.55
N ALA A 82 6.68 45.70 18.53
CA ALA A 82 5.63 45.72 19.55
C ALA A 82 4.23 45.83 18.94
N GLY A 83 4.10 46.57 17.83
CA GLY A 83 2.85 46.67 17.09
C GLY A 83 2.39 45.36 16.47
N GLN A 84 3.27 44.62 15.85
CA GLN A 84 2.97 43.30 15.28
C GLN A 84 2.60 42.27 16.36
N ARG A 85 3.29 42.30 17.51
CA ARG A 85 2.92 41.47 18.65
C ARG A 85 1.52 41.78 19.19
N ALA A 86 1.15 43.06 19.31
CA ALA A 86 -0.17 43.47 19.73
C ALA A 86 -1.24 43.05 18.68
N ALA A 87 -0.94 43.23 17.40
CA ALA A 87 -1.84 42.83 16.31
C ALA A 87 -2.04 41.30 16.27
N ALA A 88 -0.98 40.51 16.49
CA ALA A 88 -1.08 39.04 16.56
C ALA A 88 -1.95 38.60 17.75
N GLY A 89 -1.81 39.24 18.92
CA GLY A 89 -2.70 38.98 20.06
C GLY A 89 -4.17 39.31 19.76
N GLN A 90 -4.46 40.43 19.04
CA GLN A 90 -5.82 40.79 18.62
C GLN A 90 -6.36 39.80 17.57
N ALA A 91 -5.51 39.33 16.65
CA ALA A 91 -5.91 38.34 15.64
C ALA A 91 -6.36 37.04 16.30
N LEU A 92 -5.60 36.53 17.29
CA LEU A 92 -6.00 35.33 18.03
C LEU A 92 -7.27 35.59 18.87
N GLU A 93 -7.36 36.70 19.56
CA GLU A 93 -8.54 37.01 20.38
C GLU A 93 -9.82 37.12 19.53
N SER A 94 -9.70 37.54 18.27
CA SER A 94 -10.84 37.60 17.35
C SER A 94 -11.45 36.24 16.99
N LEU A 95 -10.70 35.16 17.24
CA LEU A 95 -11.14 33.78 17.04
C LEU A 95 -11.93 33.23 18.23
N ARG A 96 -11.95 33.95 19.38
CA ARG A 96 -12.70 33.52 20.56
C ARG A 96 -14.20 33.40 20.26
N GLY A 97 -14.74 32.16 20.54
CA GLY A 97 -16.16 31.89 20.28
C GLY A 97 -16.51 31.64 18.82
N ALA A 98 -15.54 31.59 17.92
CA ALA A 98 -15.77 31.13 16.56
C ALA A 98 -16.13 29.63 16.51
N PRO A 99 -16.95 29.19 15.55
CA PRO A 99 -17.33 27.79 15.42
C PRO A 99 -16.13 26.85 15.41
N PHE A 100 -16.21 25.78 16.19
CA PHE A 100 -15.19 24.73 16.34
C PHE A 100 -13.88 25.17 17.01
N ILE A 101 -13.80 26.43 17.52
CA ILE A 101 -12.69 26.88 18.33
C ILE A 101 -13.10 26.82 19.81
N ALA A 102 -12.33 26.10 20.60
CA ALA A 102 -12.58 25.89 22.01
C ALA A 102 -11.72 26.81 22.88
N GLY A 103 -12.31 27.26 23.99
CA GLY A 103 -11.61 28.02 25.03
C GLY A 103 -11.09 29.37 24.57
N THR A 104 -10.03 29.82 25.23
CA THR A 104 -9.35 31.09 24.95
C THR A 104 -8.00 30.78 24.26
N PRO A 105 -7.71 31.42 23.09
CA PRO A 105 -6.40 31.30 22.47
C PRO A 105 -5.26 31.69 23.43
N SER A 106 -4.09 31.05 23.25
CA SER A 106 -2.94 31.34 24.11
C SER A 106 -2.41 32.76 23.92
N PRO A 107 -1.72 33.34 24.93
CA PRO A 107 -0.92 34.52 24.70
C PRO A 107 0.13 34.29 23.63
N VAL A 108 0.43 35.34 22.85
CA VAL A 108 1.48 35.29 21.82
C VAL A 108 2.86 35.33 22.45
N ILE A 109 3.71 34.35 22.13
CA ILE A 109 5.06 34.17 22.68
C ILE A 109 6.08 34.55 21.59
N PRO A 110 7.01 35.49 21.86
CA PRO A 110 8.09 35.79 20.94
C PRO A 110 9.19 34.71 20.98
N SER A 111 9.86 34.50 19.85
CA SER A 111 11.05 33.68 19.76
C SER A 111 12.24 34.34 20.50
N GLN A 112 13.27 33.53 20.81
CA GLN A 112 14.46 34.04 21.56
C GLN A 112 15.24 35.05 20.74
N ASP A 113 15.30 34.91 19.43
CA ASP A 113 15.98 35.81 18.49
C ASP A 113 15.13 37.04 18.12
N GLY A 114 13.85 37.04 18.52
CA GLY A 114 12.92 38.14 18.25
C GLY A 114 12.42 38.22 16.82
N ALA A 115 12.69 37.19 15.99
CA ALA A 115 12.30 37.18 14.57
C ALA A 115 10.91 36.59 14.33
N ALA A 116 10.38 35.79 15.27
CA ALA A 116 9.08 35.11 15.11
C ALA A 116 8.20 35.25 16.37
N LEU A 117 6.89 35.01 16.16
CA LEU A 117 5.88 34.88 17.21
C LEU A 117 5.17 33.53 17.06
N SER A 118 4.77 32.96 18.19
CA SER A 118 3.94 31.75 18.21
C SER A 118 2.72 31.93 19.11
N GLY A 119 1.58 31.38 18.70
CA GLY A 119 0.37 31.32 19.52
C GLY A 119 -0.41 30.04 19.24
N VAL A 120 -1.21 29.60 20.19
CA VAL A 120 -1.96 28.32 20.08
C VAL A 120 -3.45 28.58 20.14
N VAL A 121 -4.17 27.96 19.22
CA VAL A 121 -5.63 27.95 19.15
C VAL A 121 -6.09 26.52 19.33
N GLN A 122 -7.03 26.26 20.23
CA GLN A 122 -7.59 24.92 20.43
C GLN A 122 -8.77 24.71 19.48
N VAL A 123 -8.68 23.70 18.64
CA VAL A 123 -9.71 23.26 17.69
C VAL A 123 -10.39 22.03 18.24
N GLN A 124 -11.70 21.88 18.12
CA GLN A 124 -12.42 20.67 18.51
C GLN A 124 -11.94 19.48 17.65
N SER A 125 -11.78 18.31 18.24
CA SER A 125 -11.23 17.15 17.51
C SER A 125 -12.28 16.38 16.70
N ASP A 126 -13.56 16.51 17.04
CA ASP A 126 -14.70 15.81 16.42
C ASP A 126 -15.29 16.54 15.19
N VAL A 127 -14.53 17.48 14.63
CA VAL A 127 -14.98 18.34 13.53
C VAL A 127 -14.98 17.62 12.16
N GLY A 128 -14.29 16.51 12.04
CA GLY A 128 -14.26 15.73 10.79
C GLY A 128 -13.76 16.55 9.59
N ASP A 129 -14.55 16.56 8.51
CA ASP A 129 -14.23 17.28 7.26
C ASP A 129 -14.24 18.82 7.37
N GLU A 130 -14.68 19.38 8.50
CA GLU A 130 -14.68 20.83 8.75
C GLU A 130 -13.33 21.35 9.27
N ILE A 131 -12.34 20.47 9.53
CA ILE A 131 -11.02 20.90 10.01
C ILE A 131 -10.31 21.84 9.03
N PRO A 132 -10.20 21.54 7.71
CA PRO A 132 -9.55 22.43 6.76
C PRO A 132 -10.17 23.85 6.74
N PRO A 133 -11.51 24.04 6.64
CA PRO A 133 -12.13 25.36 6.75
C PRO A 133 -11.84 26.10 8.06
N VAL A 134 -11.67 25.36 9.18
CA VAL A 134 -11.31 25.97 10.47
C VAL A 134 -9.87 26.47 10.44
N ILE A 135 -8.93 25.70 9.91
CA ILE A 135 -7.52 26.12 9.76
C ILE A 135 -7.39 27.30 8.82
N ASP A 136 -8.15 27.34 7.72
CA ASP A 136 -8.17 28.49 6.81
C ASP A 136 -8.67 29.75 7.50
N ARG A 137 -9.72 29.66 8.32
CA ARG A 137 -10.22 30.79 9.13
C ARG A 137 -9.17 31.28 10.11
N ILE A 138 -8.44 30.41 10.76
CA ILE A 138 -7.34 30.76 11.66
C ILE A 138 -6.26 31.50 10.87
N ARG A 139 -5.89 31.00 9.68
CA ARG A 139 -4.90 31.61 8.79
C ARG A 139 -5.35 33.00 8.33
N GLU A 140 -6.56 33.13 7.84
CA GLU A 140 -7.14 34.44 7.40
C GLU A 140 -7.15 35.49 8.52
N SER A 141 -7.42 35.05 9.75
CA SER A 141 -7.36 35.96 10.90
C SER A 141 -5.92 36.38 11.19
N ALA A 142 -4.99 35.46 11.15
CA ALA A 142 -3.57 35.65 11.43
C ALA A 142 -2.88 36.54 10.35
N GLU A 143 -3.27 36.44 9.08
CA GLU A 143 -2.74 37.24 7.95
C GLU A 143 -3.03 38.74 8.08
N ARG A 144 -3.92 39.13 8.96
CA ARG A 144 -4.22 40.56 9.24
C ARG A 144 -3.05 41.27 9.93
N VAL A 145 -2.02 40.56 10.37
CA VAL A 145 -0.82 41.16 10.99
C VAL A 145 0.13 41.68 9.90
N PRO A 146 0.30 43.01 9.74
CA PRO A 146 1.08 43.54 8.63
C PRO A 146 2.58 43.30 8.79
N GLY A 147 3.28 43.04 7.69
CA GLY A 147 4.73 42.89 7.67
C GLY A 147 5.24 41.56 8.21
N THR A 148 4.36 40.57 8.33
CA THR A 148 4.72 39.20 8.70
C THR A 148 4.36 38.19 7.60
N SER A 149 5.04 37.06 7.55
CA SER A 149 4.56 35.83 6.92
C SER A 149 3.86 34.99 7.99
N VAL A 150 2.78 34.30 7.60
CA VAL A 150 1.94 33.53 8.53
C VAL A 150 1.87 32.08 8.08
N GLN A 151 2.10 31.19 9.02
CA GLN A 151 1.90 29.76 8.82
C GLN A 151 1.09 29.18 9.99
N VAL A 152 0.29 28.14 9.70
CA VAL A 152 -0.46 27.42 10.73
C VAL A 152 0.03 25.99 10.74
N GLY A 153 0.54 25.56 11.88
CA GLY A 153 1.09 24.23 12.11
C GLY A 153 0.43 23.53 13.31
N GLY A 154 1.10 22.52 13.81
CA GLY A 154 0.62 21.70 14.92
C GLY A 154 -0.35 20.60 14.48
N PRO A 155 -0.81 19.76 15.43
CA PRO A 155 -1.65 18.58 15.14
C PRO A 155 -2.90 18.87 14.32
N ALA A 156 -3.62 19.99 14.60
CA ALA A 156 -4.82 20.35 13.85
C ALA A 156 -4.53 20.69 12.37
N ALA A 157 -3.43 21.41 12.11
CA ALA A 157 -3.03 21.72 10.73
C ALA A 157 -2.53 20.49 9.97
N ILE A 158 -1.80 19.58 10.63
CA ILE A 158 -1.39 18.31 10.04
C ILE A 158 -2.62 17.48 9.65
N GLN A 159 -3.64 17.43 10.51
CA GLN A 159 -4.88 16.72 10.23
C GLN A 159 -5.64 17.38 9.06
N ALA A 160 -5.65 18.72 8.97
CA ALA A 160 -6.21 19.43 7.83
C ALA A 160 -5.47 19.09 6.53
N ASP A 161 -4.13 19.14 6.53
CA ASP A 161 -3.31 18.79 5.36
C ASP A 161 -3.51 17.33 4.91
N PHE A 162 -3.69 16.40 5.85
CA PHE A 162 -4.08 15.00 5.51
C PHE A 162 -5.50 14.94 4.93
N SER A 163 -6.46 15.63 5.51
CA SER A 163 -7.83 15.70 4.98
C SER A 163 -7.84 16.26 3.57
N ASP A 164 -7.13 17.37 3.34
CA ASP A 164 -6.97 17.97 2.01
C ASP A 164 -6.25 17.05 1.02
N ALA A 165 -5.21 16.34 1.48
CA ALA A 165 -4.50 15.35 0.66
C ALA A 165 -5.40 14.21 0.20
N PHE A 166 -6.44 13.87 0.95
CA PHE A 166 -7.43 12.86 0.57
C PHE A 166 -8.71 13.44 -0.05
N ALA A 167 -8.97 14.75 0.10
CA ALA A 167 -10.16 15.39 -0.42
C ALA A 167 -10.23 15.36 -1.96
N GLY A 168 -11.31 14.82 -2.50
CA GLY A 168 -11.53 14.73 -3.94
C GLY A 168 -10.62 13.76 -4.70
N ILE A 169 -9.66 13.14 -4.03
CA ILE A 169 -8.68 12.22 -4.67
C ILE A 169 -9.34 10.94 -5.12
N ASP A 170 -10.35 10.44 -4.42
CA ASP A 170 -11.02 9.19 -4.80
C ASP A 170 -11.48 9.18 -6.24
N THR A 171 -12.12 10.27 -6.68
CA THR A 171 -12.58 10.39 -8.06
C THR A 171 -11.41 10.53 -9.02
N LEU A 172 -10.43 11.37 -8.71
CA LEU A 172 -9.26 11.59 -9.56
C LEU A 172 -8.39 10.33 -9.66
N LEU A 173 -8.11 9.67 -8.54
CA LEU A 173 -7.33 8.42 -8.48
C LEU A 173 -7.98 7.33 -9.34
N VAL A 174 -9.29 7.12 -9.17
CA VAL A 174 -10.04 6.12 -9.94
C VAL A 174 -10.06 6.48 -11.42
N LEU A 175 -10.28 7.75 -11.79
CA LEU A 175 -10.26 8.20 -13.18
C LEU A 175 -8.89 8.03 -13.82
N VAL A 176 -7.82 8.39 -13.13
CA VAL A 176 -6.44 8.21 -13.61
C VAL A 176 -6.12 6.73 -13.77
N ALA A 177 -6.42 5.91 -12.77
CA ALA A 177 -6.20 4.47 -12.83
C ALA A 177 -6.95 3.82 -13.99
N LEU A 178 -8.25 4.10 -14.13
CA LEU A 178 -9.08 3.59 -15.24
C LEU A 178 -8.60 4.12 -16.61
N GLY A 179 -8.19 5.39 -16.69
CA GLY A 179 -7.65 5.99 -17.90
C GLY A 179 -6.35 5.32 -18.35
N VAL A 180 -5.41 5.11 -17.43
CA VAL A 180 -4.15 4.43 -17.69
C VAL A 180 -4.40 2.97 -18.11
N VAL A 181 -5.26 2.26 -17.39
CA VAL A 181 -5.67 0.89 -17.72
C VAL A 181 -6.31 0.84 -19.10
N LEU A 182 -7.22 1.78 -19.42
CA LEU A 182 -7.85 1.87 -20.73
C LEU A 182 -6.82 1.99 -21.85
N VAL A 183 -5.89 2.92 -21.73
CA VAL A 183 -4.83 3.15 -22.74
C VAL A 183 -4.01 1.87 -22.95
N ILE A 184 -3.58 1.21 -21.88
CA ILE A 184 -2.77 0.00 -21.99
C ILE A 184 -3.57 -1.14 -22.59
N LEU A 185 -4.83 -1.34 -22.17
CA LEU A 185 -5.67 -2.38 -22.73
C LEU A 185 -5.97 -2.16 -24.23
N LEU A 186 -6.16 -0.89 -24.66
CA LEU A 186 -6.30 -0.53 -26.07
C LEU A 186 -5.05 -0.92 -26.89
N LEU A 187 -3.87 -0.66 -26.35
CA LEU A 187 -2.58 -1.02 -26.99
C LEU A 187 -2.37 -2.53 -27.05
N VAL A 188 -2.68 -3.24 -25.96
CA VAL A 188 -2.47 -4.69 -25.85
C VAL A 188 -3.46 -5.47 -26.73
N TYR A 189 -4.74 -5.16 -26.63
CA TYR A 189 -5.78 -5.89 -27.36
C TYR A 189 -5.97 -5.40 -28.79
N ARG A 190 -5.59 -4.15 -29.07
CA ARG A 190 -5.90 -3.47 -30.35
C ARG A 190 -7.40 -3.55 -30.67
N SER A 191 -8.21 -3.40 -29.64
CA SER A 191 -9.66 -3.45 -29.65
C SER A 191 -10.18 -2.32 -28.76
N VAL A 192 -11.33 -1.76 -29.12
CA VAL A 192 -11.97 -0.69 -28.34
C VAL A 192 -13.00 -1.26 -27.37
N LEU A 193 -13.78 -2.23 -27.84
CA LEU A 193 -14.94 -2.70 -27.07
C LEU A 193 -14.53 -3.56 -25.86
N LEU A 194 -13.56 -4.45 -26.01
CA LEU A 194 -13.12 -5.33 -24.91
C LEU A 194 -12.55 -4.56 -23.72
N PRO A 195 -11.63 -3.56 -23.88
CA PRO A 195 -11.21 -2.71 -22.79
C PRO A 195 -12.36 -2.03 -22.05
N LEU A 196 -13.32 -1.46 -22.76
CA LEU A 196 -14.49 -0.81 -22.15
C LEU A 196 -15.32 -1.79 -21.32
N LEU A 197 -15.54 -3.01 -21.83
CA LEU A 197 -16.24 -4.06 -21.10
C LEU A 197 -15.50 -4.49 -19.82
N ILE A 198 -14.15 -4.57 -19.88
CA ILE A 198 -13.33 -4.88 -18.70
C ILE A 198 -13.41 -3.75 -17.67
N ILE A 199 -13.31 -2.50 -18.10
CA ILE A 199 -13.41 -1.32 -17.22
C ILE A 199 -14.77 -1.27 -16.52
N VAL A 200 -15.86 -1.49 -17.25
CA VAL A 200 -17.20 -1.57 -16.64
C VAL A 200 -17.21 -2.66 -15.55
N GLY A 201 -16.63 -3.83 -15.83
CA GLY A 201 -16.51 -4.91 -14.84
C GLY A 201 -15.68 -4.52 -13.61
N SER A 202 -14.63 -3.72 -13.80
CA SER A 202 -13.80 -3.20 -12.69
C SER A 202 -14.56 -2.17 -11.84
N ILE A 203 -15.31 -1.27 -12.47
CA ILE A 203 -16.16 -0.28 -11.78
C ILE A 203 -17.25 -0.98 -10.95
N LEU A 204 -17.90 -1.98 -11.53
CA LEU A 204 -18.93 -2.76 -10.83
C LEU A 204 -18.34 -3.53 -9.63
N ALA A 205 -17.15 -4.12 -9.80
CA ALA A 205 -16.45 -4.81 -8.73
C ALA A 205 -16.02 -3.84 -7.61
N LEU A 206 -15.52 -2.66 -7.97
CA LEU A 206 -15.12 -1.62 -7.01
C LEU A 206 -16.33 -1.09 -6.23
N GLY A 207 -17.44 -0.75 -6.92
CA GLY A 207 -18.67 -0.30 -6.25
C GLY A 207 -19.21 -1.33 -5.27
N PHE A 208 -19.15 -2.63 -5.64
CA PHE A 208 -19.56 -3.71 -4.74
C PHE A 208 -18.61 -3.86 -3.55
N ALA A 209 -17.29 -3.80 -3.76
CA ALA A 209 -16.29 -3.88 -2.69
C ALA A 209 -16.41 -2.69 -1.73
N SER A 210 -16.57 -1.46 -2.25
CA SER A 210 -16.74 -0.25 -1.45
C SER A 210 -18.02 -0.28 -0.62
N ALA A 211 -19.12 -0.79 -1.15
CA ALA A 211 -20.38 -0.92 -0.40
C ALA A 211 -20.24 -1.88 0.79
N ILE A 212 -19.52 -3.01 0.61
CA ILE A 212 -19.30 -3.93 1.74
C ILE A 212 -18.31 -3.33 2.72
N ALA A 213 -17.24 -2.65 2.26
CA ALA A 213 -16.30 -1.96 3.13
C ALA A 213 -17.00 -0.86 3.95
N TYR A 214 -17.90 -0.08 3.33
CA TYR A 214 -18.74 0.91 4.01
C TYR A 214 -19.55 0.27 5.14
N TYR A 215 -20.26 -0.83 4.87
CA TYR A 215 -21.06 -1.52 5.87
C TYR A 215 -20.20 -2.07 7.04
N LEU A 216 -18.99 -2.58 6.73
CA LEU A 216 -18.06 -3.06 7.76
C LEU A 216 -17.53 -1.91 8.63
N ALA A 217 -17.30 -0.73 8.02
CA ALA A 217 -16.88 0.46 8.74
C ALA A 217 -18.01 1.04 9.59
N GLU A 218 -19.24 1.13 9.05
CA GLU A 218 -20.42 1.63 9.77
C GLU A 218 -20.77 0.78 11.00
N THR A 219 -20.43 -0.52 10.96
CA THR A 219 -20.65 -1.45 12.08
C THR A 219 -19.44 -1.60 13.01
N ASP A 220 -18.44 -0.72 12.93
CA ASP A 220 -17.20 -0.73 13.73
C ASP A 220 -16.42 -2.07 13.68
N LEU A 221 -16.65 -2.89 12.65
CA LEU A 221 -15.92 -4.15 12.47
C LEU A 221 -14.51 -3.90 11.89
N VAL A 222 -14.35 -2.84 11.11
CA VAL A 222 -13.07 -2.44 10.49
C VAL A 222 -12.98 -0.92 10.45
N THR A 223 -11.89 -0.34 10.92
CA THR A 223 -11.61 1.09 10.74
C THR A 223 -11.00 1.30 9.36
N VAL A 224 -11.63 2.10 8.51
CA VAL A 224 -11.11 2.42 7.16
C VAL A 224 -10.56 3.83 7.18
N ASP A 225 -9.33 4.01 6.69
CA ASP A 225 -8.69 5.29 6.45
C ASP A 225 -8.58 5.56 4.94
N GLY A 226 -8.18 6.78 4.55
CA GLY A 226 -8.01 7.14 3.15
C GLY A 226 -6.93 6.31 2.43
N GLN A 227 -5.91 5.82 3.15
CA GLN A 227 -4.89 4.93 2.61
C GLN A 227 -5.49 3.57 2.23
N VAL A 228 -6.25 2.95 3.13
CA VAL A 228 -6.91 1.65 2.89
C VAL A 228 -7.90 1.77 1.73
N GLN A 229 -8.65 2.87 1.64
CA GLN A 229 -9.59 3.14 0.55
C GLN A 229 -8.87 3.31 -0.80
N GLY A 230 -7.80 4.09 -0.85
CA GLY A 230 -7.00 4.28 -2.07
C GLY A 230 -6.38 2.98 -2.56
N ILE A 231 -5.80 2.19 -1.64
CA ILE A 231 -5.22 0.87 -1.96
C ILE A 231 -6.31 -0.11 -2.42
N LEU A 232 -7.49 -0.15 -1.77
CA LEU A 232 -8.62 -0.98 -2.19
C LEU A 232 -9.01 -0.68 -3.64
N SER A 233 -9.13 0.60 -4.00
CA SER A 233 -9.51 1.04 -5.34
C SER A 233 -8.54 0.54 -6.40
N ILE A 234 -7.25 0.75 -6.19
CA ILE A 234 -6.18 0.30 -7.10
C ILE A 234 -6.12 -1.22 -7.20
N LEU A 235 -6.24 -1.91 -6.06
CA LEU A 235 -6.18 -3.37 -5.99
C LEU A 235 -7.34 -4.02 -6.75
N VAL A 236 -8.57 -3.54 -6.57
CA VAL A 236 -9.77 -4.07 -7.25
C VAL A 236 -9.70 -3.82 -8.75
N ILE A 237 -9.34 -2.60 -9.19
CA ILE A 237 -9.19 -2.26 -10.61
C ILE A 237 -8.09 -3.13 -11.23
N GLY A 238 -6.93 -3.22 -10.60
CA GLY A 238 -5.78 -4.00 -11.06
C GLY A 238 -6.10 -5.49 -11.16
N ALA A 239 -6.62 -6.10 -10.09
CA ALA A 239 -6.93 -7.53 -10.05
C ALA A 239 -8.07 -7.91 -11.03
N THR A 240 -9.15 -7.12 -11.11
CA THR A 240 -10.24 -7.39 -12.05
C THR A 240 -9.73 -7.36 -13.49
N THR A 241 -8.92 -6.36 -13.83
CA THR A 241 -8.32 -6.21 -15.15
C THR A 241 -7.39 -7.39 -15.47
N ASP A 242 -6.59 -7.80 -14.52
CA ASP A 242 -5.65 -8.90 -14.68
C ASP A 242 -6.36 -10.25 -14.95
N TYR A 243 -7.34 -10.60 -14.13
CA TYR A 243 -8.13 -11.81 -14.32
C TYR A 243 -8.91 -11.77 -15.66
N ALA A 244 -9.36 -10.57 -16.05
CA ALA A 244 -10.00 -10.36 -17.33
C ALA A 244 -9.05 -10.58 -18.51
N LEU A 245 -7.79 -10.13 -18.40
CA LEU A 245 -6.74 -10.38 -19.39
C LEU A 245 -6.55 -11.87 -19.64
N LEU A 246 -6.46 -12.65 -18.59
CA LEU A 246 -6.24 -14.10 -18.67
C LEU A 246 -7.42 -14.84 -19.32
N LEU A 247 -8.64 -14.55 -18.88
CA LEU A 247 -9.84 -15.20 -19.41
C LEU A 247 -10.08 -14.81 -20.87
N SER A 248 -9.94 -13.52 -21.21
CA SER A 248 -10.17 -13.03 -22.57
C SER A 248 -9.11 -13.55 -23.56
N ALA A 249 -7.85 -13.70 -23.14
CA ALA A 249 -6.80 -14.30 -23.96
C ALA A 249 -7.14 -15.76 -24.32
N ARG A 250 -7.60 -16.56 -23.34
CA ARG A 250 -8.06 -17.94 -23.57
C ARG A 250 -9.29 -17.99 -24.45
N PHE A 251 -10.25 -17.09 -24.24
CA PHE A 251 -11.44 -17.02 -25.09
C PHE A 251 -11.08 -16.70 -26.53
N ARG A 252 -10.13 -15.79 -26.76
CA ARG A 252 -9.60 -15.49 -28.09
C ARG A 252 -8.95 -16.72 -28.75
N GLU A 253 -8.16 -17.49 -28.00
CA GLU A 253 -7.52 -18.73 -28.45
C GLU A 253 -8.60 -19.72 -28.94
N GLU A 254 -9.65 -19.94 -28.16
CA GLU A 254 -10.76 -20.87 -28.52
C GLU A 254 -11.54 -20.38 -29.75
N LEU A 255 -11.74 -19.07 -29.91
CA LEU A 255 -12.37 -18.50 -31.10
C LEU A 255 -11.56 -18.67 -32.38
N THR A 256 -10.21 -18.64 -32.30
CA THR A 256 -9.33 -18.90 -33.45
C THR A 256 -9.32 -20.38 -33.86
N LEU A 257 -9.64 -21.29 -32.95
CA LEU A 257 -9.86 -22.72 -33.27
C LEU A 257 -11.20 -23.01 -33.94
N GLY A 258 -12.01 -22.00 -34.21
CA GLY A 258 -13.31 -22.16 -34.86
C GLY A 258 -14.44 -22.60 -33.93
N THR A 259 -14.22 -22.64 -32.64
CA THR A 259 -15.21 -23.05 -31.64
C THR A 259 -16.39 -22.05 -31.57
N ASP A 260 -17.62 -22.56 -31.43
CA ASP A 260 -18.79 -21.73 -31.17
C ASP A 260 -18.62 -20.92 -29.88
N ARG A 261 -19.12 -19.66 -29.89
CA ARG A 261 -18.86 -18.69 -28.81
C ARG A 261 -19.23 -19.19 -27.40
N LEU A 262 -20.33 -19.92 -27.25
CA LEU A 262 -20.73 -20.50 -25.97
C LEU A 262 -19.74 -21.54 -25.47
N ASN A 263 -19.37 -22.45 -26.37
CA ASN A 263 -18.41 -23.50 -26.06
C ASN A 263 -17.00 -22.88 -25.83
N ALA A 264 -16.65 -21.84 -26.58
CA ALA A 264 -15.40 -21.12 -26.42
C ALA A 264 -15.31 -20.46 -25.04
N VAL A 265 -16.36 -19.73 -24.61
CA VAL A 265 -16.40 -19.13 -23.25
C VAL A 265 -16.37 -20.21 -22.18
N TRP A 266 -17.16 -21.28 -22.33
CA TRP A 266 -17.19 -22.36 -21.34
C TRP A 266 -15.83 -23.08 -21.20
N THR A 267 -15.17 -23.33 -22.31
CA THR A 267 -13.84 -23.97 -22.33
C THR A 267 -12.80 -23.04 -21.74
N ALA A 268 -12.79 -21.75 -22.13
CA ALA A 268 -11.91 -20.74 -21.58
C ALA A 268 -12.11 -20.61 -20.06
N TRP A 269 -13.35 -20.52 -19.60
CA TRP A 269 -13.68 -20.43 -18.18
C TRP A 269 -13.20 -21.66 -17.39
N ARG A 270 -13.54 -22.88 -17.85
CA ARG A 270 -13.09 -24.12 -17.17
C ARG A 270 -11.57 -24.25 -17.07
N ARG A 271 -10.85 -23.79 -18.09
CA ARG A 271 -9.39 -23.87 -18.11
C ARG A 271 -8.71 -22.77 -17.31
N SER A 272 -9.36 -21.61 -17.16
CA SER A 272 -8.80 -20.45 -16.45
C SER A 272 -9.27 -20.33 -15.01
N ALA A 273 -10.52 -20.72 -14.69
CA ALA A 273 -11.12 -20.50 -13.37
C ALA A 273 -10.31 -21.08 -12.21
N GLY A 274 -9.76 -22.28 -12.37
CA GLY A 274 -8.92 -22.91 -11.32
C GLY A 274 -7.65 -22.11 -11.02
N ALA A 275 -7.01 -21.57 -12.04
CA ALA A 275 -5.82 -20.77 -11.88
C ALA A 275 -6.15 -19.37 -11.35
N ILE A 276 -7.25 -18.74 -11.82
CA ILE A 276 -7.74 -17.43 -11.33
C ILE A 276 -8.15 -17.54 -9.85
N LEU A 277 -8.87 -18.60 -9.44
CA LEU A 277 -9.25 -18.80 -8.04
C LEU A 277 -8.04 -19.09 -7.15
N ALA A 278 -7.07 -19.85 -7.63
CA ALA A 278 -5.84 -20.10 -6.87
C ALA A 278 -5.03 -18.81 -6.69
N SER A 279 -4.90 -18.01 -7.75
CA SER A 279 -4.26 -16.70 -7.78
C SER A 279 -4.93 -15.76 -6.76
N GLY A 280 -6.22 -15.45 -6.94
CA GLY A 280 -6.92 -14.57 -6.02
C GLY A 280 -6.97 -15.09 -4.57
N GLY A 281 -7.06 -16.42 -4.40
CA GLY A 281 -6.94 -17.05 -3.09
C GLY A 281 -5.58 -16.83 -2.43
N THR A 282 -4.50 -16.85 -3.21
CA THR A 282 -3.15 -16.55 -2.72
C THR A 282 -3.01 -15.10 -2.31
N VAL A 283 -3.53 -14.15 -3.13
CA VAL A 283 -3.52 -12.73 -2.79
C VAL A 283 -4.35 -12.45 -1.53
N ALA A 284 -5.58 -12.97 -1.49
CA ALA A 284 -6.47 -12.79 -0.34
C ALA A 284 -5.86 -13.36 0.95
N ALA A 285 -5.25 -14.56 0.89
CA ALA A 285 -4.59 -15.17 2.05
C ALA A 285 -3.34 -14.38 2.50
N GLY A 286 -2.57 -13.84 1.54
CA GLY A 286 -1.44 -12.96 1.82
C GLY A 286 -1.88 -11.66 2.50
N LEU A 287 -2.97 -11.03 2.03
CA LEU A 287 -3.56 -9.85 2.66
C LEU A 287 -4.13 -10.15 4.05
N LEU A 288 -4.84 -11.27 4.21
CA LEU A 288 -5.36 -11.68 5.53
C LEU A 288 -4.26 -11.94 6.56
N ALA A 289 -3.02 -12.25 6.14
CA ALA A 289 -1.89 -12.34 7.06
C ALA A 289 -1.57 -10.99 7.75
N LEU A 290 -2.01 -9.86 7.18
CA LEU A 290 -1.90 -8.54 7.81
C LEU A 290 -2.75 -8.41 9.09
N LEU A 291 -3.71 -9.29 9.33
CA LEU A 291 -4.42 -9.38 10.62
C LEU A 291 -3.48 -9.67 11.81
N LEU A 292 -2.28 -10.19 11.55
CA LEU A 292 -1.24 -10.43 12.56
C LEU A 292 -0.43 -9.15 12.89
N SER A 293 -0.68 -8.05 12.18
CA SER A 293 -0.03 -6.76 12.42
C SER A 293 -0.51 -6.13 13.71
N ASP A 294 0.39 -5.38 14.34
CA ASP A 294 0.06 -4.56 15.50
C ASP A 294 -0.43 -3.16 15.09
N LEU A 295 -0.06 -2.72 13.87
CA LEU A 295 -0.51 -1.46 13.29
C LEU A 295 -1.98 -1.55 12.84
N SER A 296 -2.82 -0.62 13.28
CA SER A 296 -4.26 -0.63 13.06
C SER A 296 -4.62 -0.56 11.57
N ASN A 297 -3.97 0.31 10.80
CA ASN A 297 -4.19 0.43 9.35
C ASN A 297 -3.80 -0.84 8.57
N ASN A 298 -2.72 -1.53 8.98
CA ASN A 298 -2.34 -2.82 8.38
C ASN A 298 -3.41 -3.88 8.63
N ARG A 299 -3.93 -3.94 9.88
CA ARG A 299 -5.00 -4.89 10.26
C ARG A 299 -6.28 -4.62 9.48
N ALA A 300 -6.60 -3.37 9.22
CA ALA A 300 -7.76 -2.97 8.43
C ALA A 300 -7.61 -3.36 6.95
N LEU A 301 -6.41 -3.14 6.37
CA LEU A 301 -6.15 -3.46 4.97
C LEU A 301 -6.28 -4.97 4.66
N GLY A 302 -5.99 -5.84 5.62
CA GLY A 302 -6.10 -7.30 5.45
C GLY A 302 -7.48 -7.73 4.95
N PRO A 303 -8.53 -7.61 5.76
CA PRO A 303 -9.89 -8.01 5.38
C PRO A 303 -10.47 -7.17 4.23
N VAL A 304 -10.24 -5.85 4.21
CA VAL A 304 -10.76 -4.96 3.16
C VAL A 304 -10.14 -5.31 1.80
N GLY A 305 -8.83 -5.53 1.75
CA GLY A 305 -8.14 -5.94 0.52
C GLY A 305 -8.54 -7.34 0.06
N ALA A 306 -8.66 -8.32 0.99
CA ALA A 306 -9.11 -9.67 0.67
C ALA A 306 -10.55 -9.67 0.12
N LEU A 307 -11.43 -8.84 0.68
CA LEU A 307 -12.78 -8.60 0.17
C LEU A 307 -12.75 -8.03 -1.25
N GLY A 308 -11.92 -7.00 -1.49
CA GLY A 308 -11.73 -6.41 -2.81
C GLY A 308 -11.32 -7.44 -3.85
N ILE A 309 -10.36 -8.32 -3.52
CA ILE A 309 -9.98 -9.45 -4.40
C ILE A 309 -11.14 -10.41 -4.63
N GLY A 310 -11.95 -10.70 -3.60
CA GLY A 310 -13.16 -11.51 -3.74
C GLY A 310 -14.17 -10.92 -4.74
N CYS A 311 -14.40 -9.62 -4.66
CA CYS A 311 -15.28 -8.90 -5.60
C CYS A 311 -14.70 -8.88 -7.03
N ALA A 312 -13.38 -8.69 -7.18
CA ALA A 312 -12.68 -8.79 -8.45
C ALA A 312 -12.82 -10.18 -9.08
N LEU A 313 -12.63 -11.24 -8.28
CA LEU A 313 -12.85 -12.63 -8.72
C LEU A 313 -14.28 -12.89 -9.18
N LEU A 314 -15.26 -12.43 -8.40
CA LEU A 314 -16.68 -12.57 -8.75
C LEU A 314 -16.99 -11.87 -10.08
N SER A 315 -16.52 -10.65 -10.28
CA SER A 315 -16.69 -9.92 -11.55
C SER A 315 -16.04 -10.67 -12.72
N ALA A 316 -14.78 -11.06 -12.57
CA ALA A 316 -14.03 -11.74 -13.63
C ALA A 316 -14.61 -13.11 -14.00
N LEU A 317 -15.18 -13.85 -13.04
CA LEU A 317 -15.70 -15.21 -13.26
C LEU A 317 -17.21 -15.26 -13.59
N THR A 318 -17.95 -14.18 -13.41
CA THR A 318 -19.40 -14.14 -13.66
C THR A 318 -19.80 -13.06 -14.68
N TYR A 319 -19.46 -11.79 -14.43
CA TYR A 319 -19.77 -10.70 -15.35
C TYR A 319 -19.04 -10.86 -16.70
N LEU A 320 -17.72 -11.01 -16.68
CA LEU A 320 -16.93 -11.04 -17.91
C LEU A 320 -17.31 -12.21 -18.84
N PRO A 321 -17.46 -13.47 -18.38
CA PRO A 321 -17.95 -14.55 -19.23
C PRO A 321 -19.32 -14.25 -19.85
N ALA A 322 -20.24 -13.67 -19.06
CA ALA A 322 -21.59 -13.33 -19.55
C ALA A 322 -21.54 -12.31 -20.70
N VAL A 323 -20.73 -11.26 -20.53
CA VAL A 323 -20.53 -10.24 -21.57
C VAL A 323 -19.80 -10.81 -22.79
N LEU A 324 -18.81 -11.68 -22.62
CA LEU A 324 -18.11 -12.34 -23.73
C LEU A 324 -19.03 -13.27 -24.52
N VAL A 325 -20.00 -13.91 -23.87
CA VAL A 325 -21.08 -14.67 -24.59
C VAL A 325 -21.91 -13.73 -25.43
N ILE A 326 -22.35 -12.59 -24.90
CA ILE A 326 -23.21 -11.63 -25.59
C ILE A 326 -22.51 -11.02 -26.81
N PHE A 327 -21.31 -10.49 -26.63
CA PHE A 327 -20.58 -9.79 -27.70
C PHE A 327 -19.78 -10.75 -28.62
N GLY A 328 -19.33 -11.89 -28.11
CA GLY A 328 -18.57 -12.88 -28.88
C GLY A 328 -17.35 -12.28 -29.58
N ARG A 329 -17.23 -12.52 -30.90
CA ARG A 329 -16.14 -11.95 -31.73
C ARG A 329 -16.19 -10.44 -31.85
N ALA A 330 -17.35 -9.79 -31.66
CA ALA A 330 -17.48 -8.34 -31.69
C ALA A 330 -16.71 -7.66 -30.53
N ALA A 331 -16.56 -8.35 -29.40
CA ALA A 331 -15.73 -7.83 -28.30
C ALA A 331 -14.32 -7.41 -28.73
N TYR A 332 -13.76 -8.04 -29.76
CA TYR A 332 -12.41 -7.73 -30.28
C TYR A 332 -12.42 -6.75 -31.47
N TRP A 333 -13.50 -6.01 -31.71
CA TRP A 333 -13.52 -5.01 -32.79
C TRP A 333 -12.48 -3.91 -32.55
N PRO A 334 -11.69 -3.47 -33.58
CA PRO A 334 -11.74 -3.86 -35.00
C PRO A 334 -10.97 -5.15 -35.36
N THR A 335 -10.07 -5.66 -34.51
CA THR A 335 -9.20 -6.83 -34.82
C THR A 335 -9.86 -8.14 -34.43
N ARG A 336 -10.96 -8.50 -35.14
CA ARG A 336 -11.70 -9.74 -34.83
C ARG A 336 -10.87 -10.99 -35.12
N PRO A 337 -10.87 -12.01 -34.21
CA PRO A 337 -10.17 -13.27 -34.46
C PRO A 337 -10.82 -14.07 -35.62
N HIS A 338 -10.00 -14.50 -36.57
CA HIS A 338 -10.40 -15.34 -37.69
C HIS A 338 -9.69 -16.69 -37.64
N PRO A 339 -10.40 -17.82 -37.92
CA PRO A 339 -9.80 -19.16 -37.90
C PRO A 339 -8.67 -19.35 -38.92
N GLU A 340 -8.72 -18.64 -40.04
CA GLU A 340 -7.77 -18.82 -41.16
C GLU A 340 -6.48 -17.98 -41.04
N ARG A 341 -6.37 -17.13 -40.05
CA ARG A 341 -5.18 -16.28 -39.83
C ARG A 341 -4.68 -16.43 -38.39
N PRO A 342 -3.83 -17.43 -38.12
CA PRO A 342 -3.13 -17.45 -36.83
C PRO A 342 -2.29 -16.17 -36.70
N ASP A 343 -2.36 -15.49 -35.55
CA ASP A 343 -1.55 -14.28 -35.24
C ASP A 343 -0.05 -14.66 -35.07
N ALA A 344 0.59 -15.08 -36.16
CA ALA A 344 2.01 -15.48 -36.16
C ALA A 344 2.96 -14.37 -35.66
N SER A 345 2.55 -13.09 -35.80
CA SER A 345 3.38 -11.94 -35.37
C SER A 345 3.45 -11.78 -33.85
N ARG A 346 2.47 -12.23 -33.08
CA ARG A 346 2.41 -12.07 -31.62
C ARG A 346 3.36 -13.02 -30.90
N HIS A 347 3.58 -14.20 -31.45
CA HIS A 347 4.47 -15.21 -30.84
C HIS A 347 5.94 -15.01 -31.23
N ALA A 348 6.22 -14.23 -32.31
CA ALA A 348 7.57 -14.08 -32.85
C ALA A 348 8.60 -13.53 -31.84
N VAL A 349 8.20 -12.61 -30.96
CA VAL A 349 9.09 -12.08 -29.90
C VAL A 349 9.38 -13.18 -28.87
N TRP A 350 8.34 -13.87 -28.41
CA TRP A 350 8.48 -14.90 -27.39
C TRP A 350 9.16 -16.17 -27.91
N GLU A 351 9.01 -16.48 -29.18
CA GLU A 351 9.80 -17.52 -29.84
C GLU A 351 11.29 -17.17 -29.91
N ARG A 352 11.63 -15.88 -30.11
CA ARG A 352 13.04 -15.44 -30.04
C ARG A 352 13.58 -15.54 -28.63
N VAL A 353 12.82 -15.12 -27.62
CA VAL A 353 13.19 -15.25 -26.22
C VAL A 353 13.34 -16.73 -25.83
N ALA A 354 12.40 -17.59 -26.19
CA ALA A 354 12.47 -19.02 -25.95
C ALA A 354 13.70 -19.66 -26.61
N ARG A 355 14.02 -19.31 -27.87
CA ARG A 355 15.25 -19.77 -28.55
C ARG A 355 16.52 -19.29 -27.87
N LEU A 356 16.55 -18.04 -27.41
CA LEU A 356 17.69 -17.48 -26.68
C LEU A 356 17.92 -18.29 -25.37
N ILE A 357 16.86 -18.59 -24.62
CA ILE A 357 16.91 -19.40 -23.40
C ILE A 357 17.35 -20.84 -23.72
N ASP A 358 16.85 -21.40 -24.82
CA ASP A 358 17.19 -22.79 -25.22
C ASP A 358 18.68 -22.94 -25.50
N HIS A 359 19.30 -21.96 -26.17
CA HIS A 359 20.71 -22.00 -26.56
C HIS A 359 21.67 -21.70 -25.40
N HIS A 360 21.29 -20.75 -24.50
CA HIS A 360 22.20 -20.26 -23.45
C HIS A 360 21.57 -20.18 -22.05
N PRO A 361 20.91 -21.25 -21.53
CA PRO A 361 20.14 -21.17 -20.28
C PRO A 361 21.00 -20.71 -19.10
N ARG A 362 22.24 -21.25 -18.97
CA ARG A 362 23.14 -20.91 -17.85
C ARG A 362 23.59 -19.46 -17.84
N ARG A 363 23.91 -18.90 -19.01
CA ARG A 363 24.33 -17.50 -19.11
C ARG A 363 23.20 -16.55 -18.76
N ILE A 364 21.97 -16.90 -19.16
CA ILE A 364 20.79 -16.06 -18.93
C ILE A 364 20.43 -16.05 -17.45
N TRP A 365 20.25 -17.21 -16.81
CA TRP A 365 19.90 -17.19 -15.40
C TRP A 365 21.03 -16.62 -14.53
N ALA A 366 22.29 -16.83 -14.87
CA ALA A 366 23.41 -16.23 -14.16
C ALA A 366 23.43 -14.70 -14.30
N ALA A 367 23.22 -14.18 -15.52
CA ALA A 367 23.12 -12.73 -15.74
C ALA A 367 21.94 -12.10 -14.99
N CYS A 368 20.76 -12.73 -15.03
CA CYS A 368 19.60 -12.27 -14.26
C CYS A 368 19.88 -12.30 -12.74
N LEU A 369 20.52 -13.35 -12.25
CA LEU A 369 20.89 -13.46 -10.84
C LEU A 369 21.88 -12.36 -10.42
N ILE A 370 22.88 -12.06 -11.26
CA ILE A 370 23.82 -10.96 -11.01
C ILE A 370 23.12 -9.61 -10.93
N VAL A 371 22.19 -9.33 -11.86
CA VAL A 371 21.41 -8.09 -11.83
C VAL A 371 20.57 -7.96 -10.56
N LEU A 372 19.89 -9.03 -10.17
CA LEU A 372 19.06 -9.03 -8.95
C LEU A 372 19.93 -8.90 -7.68
N LEU A 373 21.05 -9.60 -7.61
CA LEU A 373 21.99 -9.51 -6.49
C LEU A 373 22.63 -8.11 -6.40
N ALA A 374 22.97 -7.51 -7.55
CA ALA A 374 23.47 -6.15 -7.59
C ALA A 374 22.45 -5.15 -7.07
N GLY A 375 21.17 -5.27 -7.46
CA GLY A 375 20.09 -4.49 -6.88
C GLY A 375 19.94 -4.73 -5.37
N ALA A 376 19.89 -5.99 -4.95
CA ALA A 376 19.74 -6.37 -3.54
C ALA A 376 20.89 -5.90 -2.64
N ALA A 377 22.10 -5.71 -3.19
CA ALA A 377 23.26 -5.22 -2.43
C ALA A 377 23.05 -3.81 -1.85
N PHE A 378 22.16 -3.02 -2.44
CA PHE A 378 21.82 -1.69 -1.93
C PHE A 378 20.67 -1.68 -0.90
N MET A 379 19.99 -2.82 -0.68
CA MET A 379 18.88 -2.92 0.28
C MET A 379 19.27 -2.44 1.70
N PRO A 380 20.47 -2.73 2.24
CA PRO A 380 20.86 -2.24 3.57
C PRO A 380 20.97 -0.71 3.68
N THR A 381 21.01 0.01 2.56
CA THR A 381 21.03 1.48 2.55
C THR A 381 19.63 2.10 2.64
N LEU A 382 18.57 1.30 2.58
CA LEU A 382 17.19 1.74 2.77
C LEU A 382 16.96 2.06 4.25
N ARG A 383 16.74 3.33 4.55
CA ARG A 383 16.42 3.79 5.89
C ARG A 383 14.92 3.64 6.14
N THR A 384 14.53 2.70 7.00
CA THR A 384 13.11 2.42 7.35
C THR A 384 12.75 2.98 8.72
N GLU A 385 13.37 4.08 9.11
CA GLU A 385 13.23 4.70 10.44
C GLU A 385 12.12 5.75 10.50
N GLY A 386 11.39 5.92 9.42
CA GLY A 386 10.36 6.93 9.24
C GLY A 386 10.77 8.01 8.26
N VAL A 387 9.80 8.80 7.86
CA VAL A 387 9.95 9.98 7.00
C VAL A 387 9.83 11.21 7.92
N PRO A 388 10.72 12.20 7.82
CA PRO A 388 10.54 13.47 8.53
C PRO A 388 9.20 14.11 8.20
N LEU A 389 8.65 14.91 9.13
CA LEU A 389 7.39 15.59 8.90
C LEU A 389 7.42 16.47 7.64
N SER A 390 8.58 17.11 7.39
CA SER A 390 8.85 17.91 6.18
C SER A 390 8.76 17.14 4.87
N GLU A 391 8.90 15.83 4.90
CA GLU A 391 8.84 14.97 3.71
C GLU A 391 7.55 14.14 3.64
N THR A 392 6.62 14.29 4.59
CA THR A 392 5.38 13.50 4.65
C THR A 392 4.48 13.81 3.46
N PHE A 393 4.39 15.09 3.10
CA PHE A 393 3.62 15.55 1.94
C PHE A 393 4.57 15.78 0.74
N VAL A 394 4.10 15.44 -0.44
CA VAL A 394 4.81 15.73 -1.70
C VAL A 394 4.29 17.04 -2.24
N GLY A 395 5.02 18.11 -1.98
CA GLY A 395 4.62 19.48 -2.30
C GLY A 395 4.58 20.37 -1.05
N GLU A 396 4.06 21.58 -1.20
CA GLU A 396 3.95 22.53 -0.11
C GLU A 396 2.75 22.19 0.78
N ALA A 397 2.99 21.95 2.07
CA ALA A 397 1.97 21.78 3.09
C ALA A 397 2.16 22.84 4.17
N SER A 398 1.05 23.47 4.60
CA SER A 398 1.10 24.58 5.56
C SER A 398 1.67 24.17 6.91
N SER A 399 1.32 22.98 7.39
CA SER A 399 1.83 22.42 8.64
C SER A 399 3.34 22.18 8.61
N VAL A 400 3.88 21.80 7.45
CA VAL A 400 5.32 21.58 7.24
C VAL A 400 6.07 22.89 7.31
N THR A 401 5.63 23.91 6.54
CA THR A 401 6.29 25.22 6.55
C THR A 401 6.23 25.87 7.92
N ALA A 402 5.11 25.72 8.64
CA ALA A 402 5.00 26.20 10.02
C ALA A 402 6.00 25.52 10.96
N GLN A 403 6.21 24.20 10.80
CA GLN A 403 7.16 23.47 11.63
C GLN A 403 8.60 23.88 11.33
N GLU A 404 8.95 24.15 10.06
CA GLU A 404 10.28 24.67 9.67
C GLU A 404 10.58 26.01 10.37
N VAL A 405 9.62 26.95 10.36
CA VAL A 405 9.73 28.24 11.04
C VAL A 405 9.83 28.06 12.57
N LEU A 406 9.08 27.09 13.14
CA LEU A 406 9.19 26.76 14.56
C LEU A 406 10.58 26.21 14.91
N ASP A 407 11.11 25.32 14.10
CA ASP A 407 12.43 24.68 14.35
C ASP A 407 13.59 25.69 14.19
N GLU A 408 13.42 26.72 13.33
CA GLU A 408 14.44 27.76 13.13
C GLU A 408 14.48 28.78 14.29
N HIS A 409 13.32 29.22 14.81
CA HIS A 409 13.23 30.33 15.74
C HIS A 409 12.90 29.95 17.19
N PHE A 410 12.43 28.72 17.44
CA PHE A 410 12.07 28.24 18.78
C PHE A 410 12.93 27.03 19.17
N PRO A 411 13.06 26.71 20.47
CA PRO A 411 13.78 25.53 20.92
C PRO A 411 13.28 24.26 20.21
N GLY A 412 14.17 23.40 19.78
CA GLY A 412 13.82 22.14 19.12
C GLY A 412 12.79 21.35 19.94
N GLY A 413 11.83 20.71 19.24
CA GLY A 413 10.69 20.03 19.88
C GLY A 413 9.57 20.95 20.37
N SER A 414 9.66 22.26 20.15
CA SER A 414 8.57 23.20 20.36
C SER A 414 7.40 22.84 19.42
N GLY A 415 6.19 22.80 19.98
CA GLY A 415 4.99 22.40 19.22
C GLY A 415 4.65 20.89 19.24
N ASN A 416 5.63 20.02 19.52
CA ASN A 416 5.45 18.57 19.62
C ASN A 416 6.12 17.98 20.88
N PRO A 417 5.67 18.35 22.10
CA PRO A 417 6.28 17.85 23.34
C PRO A 417 5.98 16.35 23.50
N ALA A 418 6.88 15.65 24.19
CA ALA A 418 6.53 14.34 24.72
C ALA A 418 5.58 14.52 25.94
N ILE A 419 4.63 13.62 26.07
CA ILE A 419 3.62 13.65 27.13
C ILE A 419 3.96 12.54 28.13
N VAL A 420 4.01 12.88 29.42
CA VAL A 420 4.18 11.90 30.49
C VAL A 420 2.95 11.93 31.38
N ILE A 421 2.27 10.78 31.48
CA ILE A 421 1.12 10.60 32.38
C ILE A 421 1.52 9.64 33.48
N THR A 422 1.32 10.04 34.74
CA THR A 422 1.76 9.28 35.91
C THR A 422 0.75 9.33 37.03
N ASP A 423 0.84 8.44 37.99
CA ASP A 423 0.12 8.59 39.26
C ASP A 423 0.40 9.95 39.89
N ALA A 424 -0.65 10.63 40.33
CA ALA A 424 -0.56 11.97 40.92
C ALA A 424 0.37 12.00 42.15
N SER A 425 0.43 10.91 42.93
CA SER A 425 1.31 10.77 44.09
C SER A 425 2.79 10.71 43.72
N ALA A 426 3.12 10.21 42.49
CA ALA A 426 4.47 10.08 41.98
C ALA A 426 4.88 11.25 41.05
N LEU A 427 4.03 12.26 40.85
CA LEU A 427 4.29 13.35 39.93
C LEU A 427 5.65 14.04 40.19
N ARG A 428 5.95 14.44 41.41
CA ARG A 428 7.20 15.15 41.74
C ARG A 428 8.46 14.34 41.40
N PRO A 429 8.59 13.05 41.84
CA PRO A 429 9.76 12.25 41.49
C PRO A 429 9.84 11.98 39.95
N VAL A 430 8.70 11.84 39.25
CA VAL A 430 8.66 11.68 37.78
C VAL A 430 9.14 12.95 37.09
N LEU A 431 8.70 14.15 37.49
CA LEU A 431 9.20 15.43 36.95
C LEU A 431 10.72 15.57 37.16
N ALA A 432 11.23 15.18 38.34
CA ALA A 432 12.65 15.22 38.60
C ALA A 432 13.45 14.20 37.79
N ALA A 433 12.90 13.03 37.51
CA ALA A 433 13.50 12.02 36.61
C ALA A 433 13.51 12.49 35.15
N ALA A 434 12.41 13.05 34.68
CA ALA A 434 12.29 13.61 33.35
C ALA A 434 13.28 14.78 33.12
N GLN A 435 13.36 15.70 34.06
CA GLN A 435 14.26 16.85 33.96
C GLN A 435 15.77 16.48 33.93
N ARG A 436 16.13 15.34 34.51
CA ARG A 436 17.52 14.83 34.50
C ARG A 436 17.82 14.00 33.25
N THR A 437 16.83 13.74 32.42
CA THR A 437 17.00 12.94 31.19
C THR A 437 17.79 13.75 30.16
N GLU A 438 18.86 13.18 29.65
CA GLU A 438 19.61 13.77 28.55
C GLU A 438 18.79 13.91 27.31
N GLY A 439 18.72 15.11 26.73
CA GLY A 439 17.87 15.42 25.56
C GLY A 439 16.53 16.04 25.93
N VAL A 440 16.28 16.34 27.21
CA VAL A 440 15.14 17.10 27.71
C VAL A 440 15.57 18.55 28.00
N SER A 441 14.87 19.52 27.44
CA SER A 441 15.11 20.95 27.64
C SER A 441 14.19 21.57 28.68
N GLY A 442 13.00 21.03 28.88
CA GLY A 442 12.01 21.54 29.84
C GLY A 442 10.98 20.49 30.22
N VAL A 443 10.46 20.61 31.44
CA VAL A 443 9.37 19.77 31.97
C VAL A 443 8.37 20.65 32.67
N ARG A 444 7.10 20.57 32.27
CA ARG A 444 6.01 21.38 32.83
C ARG A 444 4.84 20.48 33.19
N PRO A 445 4.41 20.42 34.46
CA PRO A 445 3.14 19.78 34.80
C PRO A 445 1.95 20.60 34.24
N ARG A 446 0.91 19.92 33.81
CA ARG A 446 -0.34 20.59 33.44
C ARG A 446 -1.00 21.14 34.70
N THR A 447 -1.26 22.46 34.72
CA THR A 447 -1.83 23.15 35.88
C THR A 447 -3.17 23.76 35.53
N GLY A 448 -4.12 23.72 36.49
CA GLY A 448 -5.39 24.42 36.40
C GLY A 448 -5.29 25.91 36.78
N GLU A 449 -6.44 26.59 36.85
CA GLU A 449 -6.55 28.04 37.14
C GLU A 449 -5.89 28.45 38.46
N GLY A 450 -5.70 27.55 39.41
CA GLY A 450 -5.02 27.80 40.69
C GLY A 450 -3.53 27.51 40.72
N GLY A 451 -2.89 27.16 39.60
CA GLY A 451 -1.47 26.78 39.51
C GLY A 451 -1.15 25.40 40.12
N GLN A 452 -2.18 24.66 40.56
CA GLN A 452 -2.02 23.29 41.05
C GLN A 452 -2.05 22.31 39.87
N PRO A 453 -1.30 21.19 39.93
CA PRO A 453 -1.38 20.13 38.92
C PRO A 453 -2.82 19.65 38.73
N VAL A 454 -3.24 19.52 37.49
CA VAL A 454 -4.54 18.89 37.15
C VAL A 454 -4.44 17.40 37.42
N VAL A 455 -5.38 16.85 38.19
CA VAL A 455 -5.47 15.43 38.49
C VAL A 455 -6.83 14.90 38.01
N VAL A 456 -6.78 13.90 37.12
CA VAL A 456 -7.97 13.23 36.58
C VAL A 456 -7.81 11.74 36.87
N ASP A 457 -8.80 11.12 37.49
CA ASP A 457 -8.81 9.71 37.89
C ASP A 457 -7.54 9.25 38.62
N GLY A 458 -6.98 10.13 39.47
CA GLY A 458 -5.75 9.86 40.22
C GLY A 458 -4.45 9.99 39.41
N ARG A 459 -4.53 10.39 38.16
CA ARG A 459 -3.39 10.59 37.21
C ARG A 459 -3.08 12.08 37.07
N ALA A 460 -1.83 12.39 36.78
CA ALA A 460 -1.35 13.74 36.44
C ALA A 460 -0.58 13.70 35.13
N LEU A 461 -0.63 14.79 34.38
CA LEU A 461 0.02 14.96 33.07
C LEU A 461 1.14 15.99 33.15
N ALA A 462 2.25 15.69 32.52
CA ALA A 462 3.37 16.61 32.30
C ALA A 462 3.77 16.65 30.81
N GLU A 463 4.07 17.84 30.33
CA GLU A 463 4.65 18.09 29.02
C GLU A 463 6.18 18.14 29.15
N VAL A 464 6.87 17.41 28.30
CA VAL A 464 8.33 17.30 28.27
C VAL A 464 8.82 17.80 26.93
N THR A 465 9.43 18.98 26.91
CA THR A 465 10.05 19.55 25.72
C THR A 465 11.39 18.90 25.47
N LEU A 466 11.58 18.36 24.28
CA LEU A 466 12.85 17.78 23.85
C LEU A 466 13.81 18.87 23.38
N SER A 467 15.11 18.63 23.42
CA SER A 467 16.13 19.58 22.98
C SER A 467 16.40 19.56 21.46
N SER A 468 15.84 18.57 20.77
CA SER A 468 16.00 18.36 19.33
C SER A 468 14.66 18.29 18.66
N ALA A 469 14.60 18.51 17.33
CA ALA A 469 13.39 18.37 16.54
C ALA A 469 12.72 17.01 16.80
N ALA A 470 11.39 17.00 16.93
CA ALA A 470 10.61 15.85 17.42
C ALA A 470 10.72 14.60 16.54
N ASP A 471 11.01 14.75 15.26
CA ASP A 471 11.21 13.68 14.27
C ASP A 471 12.66 13.20 14.13
N SER A 472 13.61 13.80 14.87
CA SER A 472 15.03 13.48 14.79
C SER A 472 15.39 12.18 15.53
N ASP A 473 16.50 11.54 15.12
CA ASP A 473 17.08 10.40 15.82
C ASP A 473 17.50 10.74 17.26
N ALA A 474 17.88 12.00 17.50
CA ALA A 474 18.23 12.47 18.82
C ALA A 474 17.02 12.51 19.74
N ALA A 475 15.88 12.98 19.24
CA ALA A 475 14.60 13.01 19.96
C ALA A 475 14.12 11.59 20.28
N ARG A 476 14.17 10.66 19.32
CA ARG A 476 13.81 9.24 19.54
C ARG A 476 14.63 8.61 20.66
N ARG A 477 15.96 8.80 20.64
CA ARG A 477 16.84 8.33 21.74
C ARG A 477 16.54 9.01 23.07
N ALA A 478 16.15 10.28 23.06
CA ALA A 478 15.76 11.00 24.28
C ALA A 478 14.46 10.41 24.87
N VAL A 479 13.47 10.07 24.05
CA VAL A 479 12.24 9.39 24.47
C VAL A 479 12.54 8.01 25.07
N ASP A 480 13.42 7.21 24.46
CA ASP A 480 13.82 5.92 25.01
C ASP A 480 14.46 6.06 26.40
N ARG A 481 15.35 7.05 26.57
CA ARG A 481 15.95 7.37 27.87
C ARG A 481 14.91 7.87 28.87
N LEU A 482 13.99 8.73 28.42
CA LEU A 482 12.90 9.24 29.25
C LEU A 482 12.04 8.11 29.79
N ARG A 483 11.62 7.17 28.93
CA ARG A 483 10.89 5.96 29.34
C ARG A 483 11.64 5.18 30.40
N GLY A 484 12.93 4.88 30.16
CA GLY A 484 13.75 4.17 31.13
C GLY A 484 13.83 4.87 32.51
N ASN A 485 13.95 6.20 32.52
CA ASN A 485 14.04 6.98 33.75
C ASN A 485 12.71 7.10 34.50
N VAL A 486 11.59 7.35 33.81
CA VAL A 486 10.29 7.53 34.46
C VAL A 486 9.67 6.21 34.88
N HIS A 487 9.88 5.12 34.14
CA HIS A 487 9.45 3.77 34.54
C HIS A 487 10.22 3.24 35.76
N GLY A 488 11.45 3.73 35.96
CA GLY A 488 12.24 3.40 37.17
C GLY A 488 11.73 4.05 38.45
N VAL A 489 10.77 4.97 38.40
CA VAL A 489 10.19 5.63 39.57
C VAL A 489 9.14 4.72 40.22
N ALA A 490 9.36 4.32 41.46
CA ALA A 490 8.45 3.44 42.17
C ALA A 490 7.05 4.06 42.32
N GLY A 491 6.02 3.29 41.99
CA GLY A 491 4.63 3.71 42.09
C GLY A 491 4.19 4.79 41.09
N ALA A 492 4.97 5.04 40.04
CA ALA A 492 4.65 6.04 39.03
C ALA A 492 3.62 5.55 37.99
N ASP A 493 3.64 4.26 37.67
CA ASP A 493 2.88 3.70 36.54
C ASP A 493 2.85 4.66 35.33
N ALA A 494 4.06 5.20 35.01
CA ALA A 494 4.20 6.28 34.04
C ALA A 494 4.00 5.76 32.61
N LEU A 495 3.32 6.56 31.78
CA LEU A 495 3.18 6.35 30.34
C LEU A 495 3.78 7.53 29.61
N VAL A 496 4.56 7.25 28.57
CA VAL A 496 5.19 8.27 27.71
C VAL A 496 4.56 8.23 26.32
N GLY A 497 3.90 9.34 25.96
CA GLY A 497 3.23 9.59 24.70
C GLY A 497 3.82 10.81 23.97
N GLY A 498 3.02 11.34 23.04
CA GLY A 498 3.40 12.44 22.14
C GLY A 498 4.02 11.93 20.84
N TYR A 499 4.20 12.84 19.87
CA TYR A 499 4.59 12.53 18.49
C TYR A 499 5.85 11.64 18.39
N THR A 500 6.93 12.00 19.07
CA THR A 500 8.19 11.23 19.02
C THR A 500 8.01 9.81 19.58
N ALA A 501 7.23 9.65 20.67
CA ALA A 501 6.96 8.34 21.26
C ALA A 501 6.13 7.46 20.31
N GLN A 502 5.17 8.03 19.62
CA GLN A 502 4.38 7.35 18.59
C GLN A 502 5.26 6.88 17.43
N GLN A 503 6.22 7.68 16.99
CA GLN A 503 7.21 7.30 15.97
C GLN A 503 8.05 6.10 16.39
N VAL A 504 8.56 6.10 17.63
CA VAL A 504 9.35 4.99 18.21
C VAL A 504 8.52 3.71 18.23
N ASP A 505 7.27 3.78 18.71
CA ASP A 505 6.38 2.62 18.84
C ASP A 505 5.95 2.08 17.46
N THR A 506 5.63 2.96 16.52
CA THR A 506 5.29 2.59 15.13
C THR A 506 6.46 1.88 14.45
N GLN A 507 7.68 2.37 14.63
CA GLN A 507 8.88 1.73 14.10
C GLN A 507 9.10 0.34 14.71
N ALA A 508 8.95 0.21 16.04
CA ALA A 508 9.08 -1.07 16.72
C ALA A 508 8.02 -2.09 16.27
N ALA A 509 6.76 -1.65 16.15
CA ALA A 509 5.66 -2.47 15.63
C ALA A 509 5.91 -2.91 14.19
N ALA A 510 6.31 -2.01 13.31
CA ALA A 510 6.63 -2.34 11.92
C ALA A 510 7.80 -3.33 11.79
N GLN A 511 8.82 -3.23 12.66
CA GLN A 511 9.92 -4.21 12.70
C GLN A 511 9.44 -5.59 13.15
N ARG A 512 8.58 -5.67 14.18
CA ARG A 512 7.96 -6.90 14.64
C ARG A 512 7.11 -7.51 13.53
N ASP A 513 6.25 -6.72 12.91
CA ASP A 513 5.35 -7.15 11.85
C ASP A 513 6.10 -7.76 10.67
N ARG A 514 7.19 -7.14 10.23
CA ARG A 514 8.05 -7.72 9.17
C ARG A 514 8.60 -9.10 9.56
N LYS A 515 9.03 -9.27 10.81
CA LYS A 515 9.59 -10.55 11.30
C LYS A 515 8.53 -11.66 11.39
N VAL A 516 7.26 -11.31 11.63
CA VAL A 516 6.16 -12.27 11.78
C VAL A 516 5.44 -12.51 10.46
N ILE A 517 5.01 -11.44 9.78
CA ILE A 517 4.12 -11.54 8.62
C ILE A 517 4.86 -12.08 7.40
N ILE A 518 6.10 -11.64 7.14
CA ILE A 518 6.86 -12.10 5.96
C ILE A 518 7.02 -13.64 5.94
N PRO A 519 7.48 -14.31 7.01
CA PRO A 519 7.56 -15.78 7.01
C PRO A 519 6.20 -16.45 6.88
N VAL A 520 5.15 -15.92 7.51
CA VAL A 520 3.79 -16.47 7.42
C VAL A 520 3.26 -16.42 5.99
N VAL A 521 3.39 -15.27 5.32
CA VAL A 521 2.98 -15.12 3.92
C VAL A 521 3.76 -16.07 3.00
N LEU A 522 5.08 -16.17 3.18
CA LEU A 522 5.90 -17.12 2.39
C LEU A 522 5.46 -18.57 2.62
N ALA A 523 5.16 -18.95 3.86
CA ALA A 523 4.68 -20.29 4.19
C ALA A 523 3.32 -20.57 3.54
N ILE A 524 2.37 -19.66 3.61
CA ILE A 524 1.04 -19.76 2.97
C ILE A 524 1.23 -19.97 1.45
N ILE A 525 2.05 -19.16 0.81
CA ILE A 525 2.30 -19.22 -0.64
C ILE A 525 2.95 -20.56 -1.02
N ILE A 526 3.95 -21.03 -0.28
CA ILE A 526 4.59 -22.33 -0.53
C ILE A 526 3.55 -23.43 -0.46
N VAL A 527 2.68 -23.44 0.56
CA VAL A 527 1.64 -24.47 0.73
C VAL A 527 0.68 -24.48 -0.46
N ILE A 528 0.18 -23.30 -0.87
CA ILE A 528 -0.74 -23.18 -2.01
C ILE A 528 -0.05 -23.64 -3.31
N LEU A 529 1.20 -23.21 -3.55
CA LEU A 529 1.95 -23.60 -4.75
C LEU A 529 2.26 -25.10 -4.78
N VAL A 530 2.60 -25.71 -3.63
CA VAL A 530 2.83 -27.16 -3.52
C VAL A 530 1.56 -27.93 -3.88
N ALA A 531 0.42 -27.51 -3.36
CA ALA A 531 -0.87 -28.13 -3.67
C ALA A 531 -1.22 -28.02 -5.17
N LEU A 532 -0.99 -26.84 -5.76
CA LEU A 532 -1.33 -26.56 -7.15
C LEU A 532 -0.39 -27.25 -8.15
N LEU A 533 0.93 -27.11 -7.95
CA LEU A 533 1.95 -27.62 -8.87
C LEU A 533 2.26 -29.09 -8.63
N ARG A 534 1.83 -29.66 -7.50
CA ARG A 534 2.13 -31.04 -7.08
C ARG A 534 3.62 -31.36 -7.11
N SER A 535 4.40 -30.40 -6.63
CA SER A 535 5.86 -30.44 -6.52
C SER A 535 6.28 -29.63 -5.30
N VAL A 536 7.42 -29.93 -4.70
CA VAL A 536 8.00 -29.15 -3.60
C VAL A 536 9.14 -28.27 -4.10
N ALA A 537 9.99 -28.81 -5.00
CA ALA A 537 11.17 -28.08 -5.47
C ALA A 537 10.81 -26.84 -6.30
N MET A 538 9.76 -26.90 -7.15
CA MET A 538 9.32 -25.78 -7.97
C MET A 538 8.79 -24.59 -7.10
N PRO A 539 7.87 -24.77 -6.15
CA PRO A 539 7.45 -23.71 -5.24
C PRO A 539 8.59 -23.03 -4.48
N VAL A 540 9.53 -23.83 -3.96
CA VAL A 540 10.70 -23.26 -3.26
C VAL A 540 11.54 -22.38 -4.20
N LEU A 541 11.78 -22.85 -5.43
CA LEU A 541 12.50 -22.07 -6.44
C LEU A 541 11.76 -20.76 -6.77
N LEU A 542 10.44 -20.83 -6.99
CA LEU A 542 9.63 -19.65 -7.31
C LEU A 542 9.62 -18.63 -6.17
N VAL A 543 9.43 -19.10 -4.94
CA VAL A 543 9.44 -18.22 -3.76
C VAL A 543 10.83 -17.60 -3.56
N ALA A 544 11.90 -18.35 -3.76
CA ALA A 544 13.26 -17.81 -3.68
C ALA A 544 13.53 -16.74 -4.73
N THR A 545 13.04 -16.90 -5.97
CA THR A 545 13.20 -15.88 -7.02
C THR A 545 12.36 -14.63 -6.74
N VAL A 546 11.16 -14.78 -6.20
CA VAL A 546 10.30 -13.64 -5.80
C VAL A 546 10.89 -12.91 -4.60
N ALA A 547 11.41 -13.62 -3.60
CA ALA A 547 12.09 -13.01 -2.45
C ALA A 547 13.34 -12.21 -2.89
N LEU A 548 14.13 -12.77 -3.81
CA LEU A 548 15.29 -12.07 -4.37
C LEU A 548 14.87 -10.84 -5.18
N ASN A 549 13.79 -10.92 -5.96
CA ASN A 549 13.21 -9.79 -6.67
C ASN A 549 12.79 -8.68 -5.70
N TYR A 550 12.12 -9.04 -4.61
CA TYR A 550 11.74 -8.09 -3.57
C TYR A 550 12.96 -7.38 -2.96
N LEU A 551 14.00 -8.13 -2.58
CA LEU A 551 15.24 -7.53 -2.04
C LEU A 551 15.93 -6.60 -3.06
N ALA A 552 15.98 -7.01 -4.33
CA ALA A 552 16.51 -6.18 -5.41
C ALA A 552 15.68 -4.91 -5.62
N THR A 553 14.35 -5.03 -5.56
CA THR A 553 13.43 -3.89 -5.65
C THR A 553 13.65 -2.89 -4.52
N LEU A 554 13.78 -3.37 -3.28
CA LEU A 554 14.08 -2.49 -2.14
C LEU A 554 15.42 -1.78 -2.27
N GLY A 555 16.45 -2.48 -2.79
CA GLY A 555 17.76 -1.86 -2.99
C GLY A 555 17.74 -0.80 -4.09
N VAL A 556 17.01 -1.02 -5.19
CA VAL A 556 16.82 0.02 -6.23
C VAL A 556 15.97 1.17 -5.66
N ALA A 557 14.93 0.86 -4.88
CA ALA A 557 14.09 1.86 -4.20
C ALA A 557 14.94 2.77 -3.29
N ALA A 558 15.88 2.20 -2.53
CA ALA A 558 16.79 2.98 -1.68
C ALA A 558 17.60 4.02 -2.48
N LEU A 559 18.08 3.65 -3.68
CA LEU A 559 18.80 4.56 -4.56
C LEU A 559 17.88 5.63 -5.15
N VAL A 560 16.70 5.24 -5.63
CA VAL A 560 15.74 6.16 -6.26
C VAL A 560 15.17 7.14 -5.25
N PHE A 561 14.76 6.67 -4.06
CA PHE A 561 14.22 7.52 -3.01
C PHE A 561 15.21 8.60 -2.62
N ARG A 562 16.47 8.21 -2.38
CA ARG A 562 17.50 9.14 -1.92
C ARG A 562 18.01 10.09 -3.01
N HIS A 563 18.23 9.60 -4.24
CA HIS A 563 18.97 10.36 -5.26
C HIS A 563 18.08 10.97 -6.36
N VAL A 564 16.84 10.46 -6.51
CA VAL A 564 15.91 10.94 -7.55
C VAL A 564 14.75 11.69 -6.92
N LEU A 565 14.14 11.13 -5.86
CA LEU A 565 12.98 11.72 -5.20
C LEU A 565 13.34 12.62 -4.02
N GLY A 566 14.59 12.56 -3.52
CA GLY A 566 15.08 13.42 -2.43
C GLY A 566 14.62 12.99 -1.04
N PHE A 567 13.99 11.82 -0.86
CA PHE A 567 13.54 11.35 0.45
C PHE A 567 14.73 10.92 1.31
N THR A 568 14.78 11.38 2.56
CA THR A 568 15.81 11.02 3.53
C THR A 568 15.53 9.70 4.24
N GLY A 569 14.23 9.30 4.30
CA GLY A 569 13.75 8.09 4.94
C GLY A 569 12.63 7.40 4.17
N THR A 570 12.20 6.27 4.71
CA THR A 570 11.09 5.48 4.18
C THR A 570 10.13 5.17 5.33
N ASP A 571 8.83 5.30 5.09
CA ASP A 571 7.82 4.94 6.09
C ASP A 571 8.02 3.49 6.55
N PRO A 572 7.93 3.19 7.85
CA PRO A 572 8.21 1.85 8.40
C PRO A 572 7.32 0.74 7.83
N SER A 573 6.09 1.06 7.40
CA SER A 573 5.11 0.10 6.86
C SER A 573 5.33 -0.21 5.37
N VAL A 574 5.97 0.69 4.62
CA VAL A 574 6.14 0.59 3.16
C VAL A 574 6.86 -0.68 2.73
N ALA A 575 7.89 -1.09 3.48
CA ALA A 575 8.60 -2.32 3.18
C ALA A 575 7.69 -3.56 3.31
N LEU A 576 6.79 -3.59 4.31
CA LEU A 576 5.83 -4.69 4.48
C LEU A 576 4.77 -4.68 3.38
N TYR A 577 4.20 -3.53 3.06
CA TYR A 577 3.24 -3.40 1.95
C TYR A 577 3.85 -3.79 0.62
N GLY A 578 5.06 -3.28 0.32
CA GLY A 578 5.79 -3.66 -0.88
C GLY A 578 6.02 -5.17 -0.97
N PHE A 579 6.33 -5.83 0.15
CA PHE A 579 6.45 -7.29 0.21
C PHE A 579 5.11 -7.98 -0.09
N VAL A 580 4.05 -7.61 0.63
CA VAL A 580 2.75 -8.29 0.50
C VAL A 580 2.21 -8.13 -0.92
N PHE A 581 2.23 -6.91 -1.48
CA PHE A 581 1.74 -6.68 -2.83
C PHE A 581 2.63 -7.33 -3.89
N LEU A 582 3.94 -7.18 -3.82
CA LEU A 582 4.86 -7.74 -4.81
C LEU A 582 4.83 -9.27 -4.81
N VAL A 583 4.80 -9.88 -3.63
CA VAL A 583 4.80 -11.34 -3.50
C VAL A 583 3.42 -11.92 -3.81
N ALA A 584 2.35 -11.34 -3.27
CA ALA A 584 1.00 -11.82 -3.50
C ALA A 584 0.61 -11.71 -4.98
N LEU A 585 0.78 -10.54 -5.60
CA LEU A 585 0.46 -10.29 -7.00
C LEU A 585 1.50 -10.89 -7.97
N GLY A 586 2.78 -11.01 -7.53
CA GLY A 586 3.83 -11.60 -8.35
C GLY A 586 3.71 -13.11 -8.48
N VAL A 587 3.29 -13.82 -7.45
CA VAL A 587 3.12 -15.29 -7.49
C VAL A 587 2.04 -15.72 -8.47
N ASP A 588 1.00 -14.95 -8.67
CA ASP A 588 -0.13 -15.22 -9.54
C ASP A 588 0.29 -15.62 -10.95
N TYR A 589 1.14 -14.83 -11.54
CA TYR A 589 1.59 -15.09 -12.90
C TYR A 589 2.60 -16.26 -12.97
N ASN A 590 3.32 -16.53 -11.90
CA ASN A 590 4.13 -17.73 -11.79
C ASN A 590 3.26 -19.00 -11.79
N ILE A 591 2.08 -18.93 -11.16
CA ILE A 591 1.05 -19.98 -11.21
C ILE A 591 0.64 -20.23 -12.66
N PHE A 592 0.34 -19.18 -13.42
CA PHE A 592 -0.08 -19.30 -14.83
C PHE A 592 1.00 -19.89 -15.72
N LEU A 593 2.21 -19.35 -15.66
CA LEU A 593 3.34 -19.85 -16.45
C LEU A 593 3.63 -21.31 -16.14
N MET A 594 3.72 -21.65 -14.84
CA MET A 594 4.10 -23.01 -14.43
C MET A 594 2.98 -24.03 -14.61
N THR A 595 1.72 -23.63 -14.49
CA THR A 595 0.60 -24.51 -14.81
C THR A 595 0.61 -24.85 -16.30
N ARG A 596 0.82 -23.86 -17.18
CA ARG A 596 0.95 -24.10 -18.61
C ARG A 596 2.20 -24.92 -18.96
N ALA A 597 3.35 -24.56 -18.40
CA ALA A 597 4.57 -25.32 -18.56
C ALA A 597 4.40 -26.78 -18.13
N ARG A 598 3.64 -27.05 -17.05
CA ARG A 598 3.31 -28.41 -16.60
C ARG A 598 2.44 -29.16 -17.61
N GLU A 599 1.41 -28.52 -18.17
CA GLU A 599 0.55 -29.11 -19.21
C GLU A 599 1.37 -29.51 -20.44
N GLU A 600 2.21 -28.60 -20.95
CA GLU A 600 3.07 -28.86 -22.11
C GLU A 600 4.18 -29.86 -21.79
N SER A 601 4.70 -29.86 -20.57
CA SER A 601 5.72 -30.81 -20.10
C SER A 601 5.19 -32.27 -20.08
N LEU A 602 3.91 -32.47 -19.84
CA LEU A 602 3.28 -33.81 -19.91
C LEU A 602 3.26 -34.37 -21.34
N ARG A 603 3.29 -33.50 -22.36
CA ARG A 603 3.25 -33.84 -23.79
C ARG A 603 4.65 -33.95 -24.41
N HIS A 604 5.52 -32.97 -24.12
CA HIS A 604 6.77 -32.72 -24.82
C HIS A 604 8.03 -32.85 -23.94
N GLY A 605 7.86 -33.24 -22.67
CA GLY A 605 8.95 -33.23 -21.68
C GLY A 605 9.24 -31.86 -21.08
N VAL A 606 9.88 -31.84 -19.89
CA VAL A 606 10.04 -30.64 -19.06
C VAL A 606 10.80 -29.51 -19.78
N ARG A 607 11.90 -29.86 -20.41
CA ARG A 607 12.82 -28.90 -21.04
C ARG A 607 12.19 -28.16 -22.22
N ARG A 608 11.34 -28.81 -23.00
CA ARG A 608 10.64 -28.23 -24.12
C ARG A 608 9.31 -27.58 -23.68
N GLY A 609 8.62 -28.24 -22.75
CA GLY A 609 7.34 -27.74 -22.24
C GLY A 609 7.39 -26.38 -21.58
N VAL A 610 8.50 -26.02 -20.89
CA VAL A 610 8.66 -24.68 -20.31
C VAL A 610 8.82 -23.60 -21.40
N LEU A 611 9.52 -23.90 -22.49
CA LEU A 611 9.71 -22.94 -23.60
C LEU A 611 8.42 -22.75 -24.40
N GLU A 612 7.67 -23.82 -24.64
CA GLU A 612 6.34 -23.75 -25.29
C GLU A 612 5.35 -23.02 -24.39
N GLY A 613 5.35 -23.28 -23.08
CA GLY A 613 4.57 -22.54 -22.10
C GLY A 613 4.87 -21.04 -22.13
N LEU A 614 6.15 -20.66 -22.14
CA LEU A 614 6.58 -19.27 -22.25
C LEU A 614 6.11 -18.61 -23.56
N THR A 615 6.25 -19.30 -24.69
CA THR A 615 5.87 -18.78 -26.00
C THR A 615 4.37 -18.43 -26.05
N VAL A 616 3.53 -19.30 -25.48
CA VAL A 616 2.07 -19.10 -25.47
C VAL A 616 1.63 -18.05 -24.45
N THR A 617 2.21 -18.02 -23.25
CA THR A 617 1.73 -17.19 -22.15
C THR A 617 2.49 -15.88 -21.99
N GLY A 618 3.71 -15.76 -22.51
CA GLY A 618 4.60 -14.63 -22.26
C GLY A 618 4.00 -13.28 -22.62
N GLY A 619 3.30 -13.17 -23.76
CA GLY A 619 2.65 -11.93 -24.17
C GLY A 619 1.52 -11.49 -23.23
N VAL A 620 0.71 -12.42 -22.75
CA VAL A 620 -0.39 -12.14 -21.82
C VAL A 620 0.16 -11.73 -20.46
N ILE A 621 1.12 -12.47 -19.95
CA ILE A 621 1.76 -12.22 -18.65
C ILE A 621 2.44 -10.85 -18.64
N THR A 622 3.19 -10.51 -19.70
CA THR A 622 3.88 -9.22 -19.77
C THR A 622 2.91 -8.06 -19.86
N SER A 623 1.84 -8.19 -20.66
CA SER A 623 0.82 -7.13 -20.72
C SER A 623 0.10 -6.94 -19.39
N ALA A 624 -0.18 -8.01 -18.68
CA ALA A 624 -0.81 -7.97 -17.37
C ALA A 624 0.12 -7.32 -16.31
N GLY A 625 1.40 -7.67 -16.29
CA GLY A 625 2.37 -7.02 -15.40
C GLY A 625 2.54 -5.52 -15.68
N VAL A 626 2.51 -5.11 -16.95
CA VAL A 626 2.54 -3.68 -17.32
C VAL A 626 1.28 -2.96 -16.87
N VAL A 627 0.09 -3.55 -17.04
CA VAL A 627 -1.18 -2.99 -16.54
C VAL A 627 -1.12 -2.83 -15.03
N LEU A 628 -0.71 -3.86 -14.31
CA LEU A 628 -0.63 -3.84 -12.84
C LEU A 628 0.36 -2.77 -12.34
N ALA A 629 1.56 -2.70 -12.92
CA ALA A 629 2.55 -1.69 -12.58
C ALA A 629 2.00 -0.26 -12.80
N ALA A 630 1.36 -0.04 -13.93
CA ALA A 630 0.77 1.24 -14.27
C ALA A 630 -0.41 1.62 -13.37
N THR A 631 -1.23 0.62 -12.97
CA THR A 631 -2.34 0.83 -12.02
C THR A 631 -1.79 1.28 -10.65
N PHE A 632 -0.73 0.64 -10.14
CA PHE A 632 -0.11 1.07 -8.88
C PHE A 632 0.58 2.43 -8.99
N THR A 633 1.11 2.79 -10.16
CA THR A 633 1.67 4.14 -10.37
C THR A 633 0.62 5.24 -10.21
N ALA A 634 -0.67 4.94 -10.39
CA ALA A 634 -1.73 5.92 -10.15
C ALA A 634 -1.79 6.41 -8.69
N LEU A 635 -1.27 5.65 -7.71
CA LEU A 635 -1.17 6.10 -6.31
C LEU A 635 -0.33 7.38 -6.14
N VAL A 636 0.54 7.72 -7.08
CA VAL A 636 1.32 8.96 -7.09
C VAL A 636 0.43 10.21 -7.18
N VAL A 637 -0.81 10.06 -7.60
CA VAL A 637 -1.80 11.15 -7.60
C VAL A 637 -2.06 11.69 -6.19
N ILE A 638 -1.96 10.83 -5.18
CA ILE A 638 -2.08 11.22 -3.78
C ILE A 638 -0.74 11.82 -3.32
N PRO A 639 -0.68 13.08 -2.88
CA PRO A 639 0.57 13.76 -2.57
C PRO A 639 1.12 13.36 -1.19
N LEU A 640 1.22 12.06 -0.92
CA LEU A 640 1.77 11.50 0.31
C LEU A 640 2.98 10.64 0.00
N SER A 641 4.11 10.93 0.63
CA SER A 641 5.39 10.28 0.34
C SER A 641 5.35 8.76 0.47
N PHE A 642 4.65 8.22 1.48
CA PHE A 642 4.54 6.77 1.66
C PHE A 642 3.77 6.08 0.53
N LEU A 643 2.74 6.73 -0.07
CA LEU A 643 2.02 6.19 -1.22
C LEU A 643 2.87 6.24 -2.50
N VAL A 644 3.66 7.30 -2.68
CA VAL A 644 4.64 7.39 -3.76
C VAL A 644 5.69 6.28 -3.63
N GLN A 645 6.16 6.02 -2.41
CA GLN A 645 7.11 4.94 -2.12
C GLN A 645 6.51 3.55 -2.41
N ILE A 646 5.27 3.29 -2.00
CA ILE A 646 4.54 2.05 -2.32
C ILE A 646 4.35 1.91 -3.84
N ALA A 647 3.89 2.97 -4.50
CA ALA A 647 3.68 2.99 -5.95
C ALA A 647 4.95 2.59 -6.70
N PHE A 648 6.09 3.18 -6.33
CA PHE A 648 7.38 2.86 -6.95
C PHE A 648 7.78 1.40 -6.69
N ILE A 649 7.76 0.94 -5.43
CA ILE A 649 8.19 -0.42 -5.08
C ILE A 649 7.33 -1.46 -5.81
N VAL A 650 6.02 -1.29 -5.81
CA VAL A 650 5.13 -2.27 -6.45
C VAL A 650 5.25 -2.19 -7.97
N ALA A 651 5.20 -1.00 -8.57
CA ALA A 651 5.28 -0.85 -10.03
C ALA A 651 6.62 -1.35 -10.58
N PHE A 652 7.73 -0.89 -10.02
CA PHE A 652 9.07 -1.31 -10.44
C PHE A 652 9.30 -2.81 -10.17
N GLY A 653 8.91 -3.29 -9.00
CA GLY A 653 9.08 -4.69 -8.61
C GLY A 653 8.28 -5.64 -9.48
N VAL A 654 7.03 -5.30 -9.83
CA VAL A 654 6.19 -6.08 -10.76
C VAL A 654 6.79 -6.07 -12.18
N LEU A 655 7.29 -4.93 -12.66
CA LEU A 655 7.96 -4.87 -13.96
C LEU A 655 9.22 -5.72 -13.98
N MET A 656 10.05 -5.63 -12.94
CA MET A 656 11.28 -6.42 -12.83
C MET A 656 10.96 -7.92 -12.71
N ASP A 657 9.94 -8.30 -11.92
CA ASP A 657 9.45 -9.68 -11.85
C ASP A 657 9.00 -10.17 -13.23
N THR A 658 8.17 -9.40 -13.90
CA THR A 658 7.57 -9.79 -15.18
C THR A 658 8.60 -9.89 -16.31
N LEU A 659 9.49 -8.90 -16.43
CA LEU A 659 10.43 -8.81 -17.56
C LEU A 659 11.70 -9.65 -17.33
N LEU A 660 12.23 -9.67 -16.10
CA LEU A 660 13.49 -10.32 -15.80
C LEU A 660 13.29 -11.70 -15.17
N VAL A 661 12.55 -11.77 -14.06
CA VAL A 661 12.43 -13.01 -13.28
C VAL A 661 11.63 -14.05 -14.06
N ARG A 662 10.45 -13.68 -14.48
CA ARG A 662 9.47 -14.60 -15.08
C ARG A 662 9.73 -14.88 -16.54
N SER A 663 10.16 -13.87 -17.29
CA SER A 663 10.41 -14.03 -18.73
C SER A 663 11.76 -14.66 -19.04
N LEU A 664 12.75 -14.52 -18.16
CA LEU A 664 14.12 -14.99 -18.42
C LEU A 664 14.62 -15.96 -17.32
N LEU A 665 14.64 -15.52 -16.05
CA LEU A 665 15.28 -16.27 -14.96
C LEU A 665 14.62 -17.63 -14.71
N VAL A 666 13.32 -17.64 -14.45
CA VAL A 666 12.58 -18.87 -14.11
C VAL A 666 12.57 -19.86 -15.27
N PRO A 667 12.24 -19.49 -16.52
CA PRO A 667 12.32 -20.42 -17.65
C PRO A 667 13.72 -20.95 -17.90
N ALA A 668 14.77 -20.13 -17.74
CA ALA A 668 16.15 -20.55 -17.91
C ALA A 668 16.59 -21.55 -16.82
N LEU A 669 16.21 -21.29 -15.56
CA LEU A 669 16.47 -22.23 -14.45
C LEU A 669 15.75 -23.57 -14.65
N VAL A 670 14.47 -23.55 -15.05
CA VAL A 670 13.70 -24.77 -15.31
C VAL A 670 14.25 -25.52 -16.52
N ARG A 671 14.69 -24.83 -17.58
CA ARG A 671 15.33 -25.43 -18.76
C ARG A 671 16.65 -26.12 -18.42
N ASP A 672 17.47 -25.48 -17.56
CA ASP A 672 18.78 -26.04 -17.14
C ASP A 672 18.61 -27.23 -16.17
N ALA A 673 17.83 -27.04 -15.09
CA ALA A 673 17.61 -28.06 -14.06
C ALA A 673 16.75 -29.25 -14.54
N GLY A 674 15.88 -29.03 -15.54
CA GLY A 674 15.06 -30.08 -16.13
C GLY A 674 14.04 -30.71 -15.16
N PRO A 675 13.90 -32.08 -15.16
CA PRO A 675 12.88 -32.76 -14.35
C PRO A 675 13.03 -32.59 -12.84
N VAL A 676 14.20 -32.23 -12.34
CA VAL A 676 14.51 -32.12 -10.88
C VAL A 676 13.61 -31.10 -10.20
N VAL A 677 13.26 -30.02 -10.88
CA VAL A 677 12.39 -28.96 -10.32
C VAL A 677 10.96 -29.45 -10.01
N TRP A 678 10.55 -30.58 -10.56
CA TRP A 678 9.22 -31.18 -10.32
C TRP A 678 9.22 -32.26 -9.22
N TRP A 679 10.31 -32.39 -8.44
CA TRP A 679 10.37 -33.35 -7.33
C TRP A 679 9.33 -33.01 -6.24
N PRO A 680 8.59 -34.00 -5.68
CA PRO A 680 8.55 -35.44 -5.94
C PRO A 680 7.48 -35.87 -6.97
N GLY A 681 6.97 -34.95 -7.81
CA GLY A 681 5.85 -35.14 -8.72
C GLY A 681 6.06 -36.19 -9.86
N VAL A 682 4.99 -36.41 -10.62
CA VAL A 682 4.95 -37.34 -11.75
C VAL A 682 5.97 -36.96 -12.85
N LEU A 683 6.14 -35.68 -13.12
CA LEU A 683 7.08 -35.17 -14.14
C LEU A 683 8.56 -35.50 -13.78
N TYR A 684 8.90 -35.47 -12.50
CA TYR A 684 10.21 -35.91 -12.01
C TYR A 684 10.46 -37.40 -12.29
N ARG A 685 9.46 -38.24 -11.96
CA ARG A 685 9.58 -39.69 -12.15
C ARG A 685 9.72 -40.06 -13.64
N ARG A 686 8.83 -39.52 -14.50
CA ARG A 686 8.87 -39.75 -15.95
C ARG A 686 10.17 -39.24 -16.60
N GLY A 687 10.64 -38.05 -16.21
CA GLY A 687 11.89 -37.48 -16.74
C GLY A 687 13.10 -38.33 -16.38
N ARG A 688 13.20 -38.82 -15.13
CA ARG A 688 14.29 -39.68 -14.68
C ARG A 688 14.32 -41.04 -15.38
N ASP A 689 13.15 -41.57 -15.72
CA ASP A 689 13.04 -42.82 -16.46
C ASP A 689 13.45 -42.64 -17.93
N ALA A 690 13.12 -41.51 -18.55
CA ALA A 690 13.54 -41.17 -19.90
C ALA A 690 15.07 -40.95 -19.98
N ASP A 691 15.66 -40.20 -19.02
CA ASP A 691 17.10 -39.96 -18.94
C ASP A 691 17.87 -41.30 -18.76
N LYS A 692 17.37 -42.21 -17.89
CA LYS A 692 17.96 -43.54 -17.72
C LYS A 692 17.89 -44.39 -18.99
N ALA A 693 16.79 -44.31 -19.74
CA ALA A 693 16.62 -45.00 -21.01
C ALA A 693 17.58 -44.47 -22.08
N GLU A 694 17.78 -43.15 -22.13
CA GLU A 694 18.73 -42.52 -23.06
C GLU A 694 20.19 -42.88 -22.74
N VAL A 695 20.59 -42.89 -21.46
CA VAL A 695 21.93 -43.33 -21.04
C VAL A 695 22.17 -44.78 -21.41
N LYS A 696 21.22 -45.69 -21.14
CA LYS A 696 21.31 -47.07 -21.55
C LYS A 696 21.39 -47.27 -23.07
N ALA A 697 20.68 -46.43 -23.84
CA ALA A 697 20.74 -46.46 -25.30
C ALA A 697 22.13 -46.03 -25.82
N ARG A 698 22.72 -44.96 -25.24
CA ARG A 698 24.09 -44.51 -25.57
C ARG A 698 25.16 -45.54 -25.20
N GLU A 699 25.05 -46.16 -24.03
CA GLU A 699 25.96 -47.25 -23.63
C GLU A 699 25.88 -48.45 -24.57
N LYS A 700 24.67 -48.79 -25.06
CA LYS A 700 24.48 -49.86 -26.06
C LYS A 700 25.01 -49.48 -27.44
N ALA A 701 24.92 -48.21 -27.85
CA ALA A 701 25.45 -47.70 -29.12
C ALA A 701 26.98 -47.61 -29.12
N GLY A 702 27.60 -47.27 -27.95
CA GLY A 702 29.06 -47.21 -27.79
C GLY A 702 29.77 -48.59 -27.63
N ARG A 703 28.98 -49.68 -27.45
CA ARG A 703 29.50 -51.06 -27.39
C ARG A 703 29.36 -51.80 -28.71
N ARG A 704 28.79 -51.20 -29.74
CA ARG A 704 28.78 -51.63 -31.13
C ARG A 704 29.79 -50.82 -31.96
#